data_89035830949f15ecbd95062184ce6fe6
#
_entry.id   89035830949f15ecbd95062184ce6fe6
#
_cell.length_a   1.000
_cell.length_b   1.000
_cell.length_c   1.000
_cell.angle_alpha   90.00
_cell.angle_beta   90.00
_cell.angle_gamma   90.00
#
_symmetry.space_group_name_H-M   'P 1'
#
loop_
_entity.id
_entity.type
_entity.pdbx_description
1 polymer ?
#
loop_
_entity_poly.entity_id
_entity_poly.type
_entity_poly.pdbx_seq_one_letter_code
_entity_poly.pdbx_strand_id
1 'polypeptide(L)'
;MKVLKFGGSSVGSANAINNVRHIVEGTQGPVIVVVSALGGVTDQLIRLTQMAAKGNVGYTTEFNALTERHHQIVADVITAERQARLIASLDALLAELHSILHGVYLIQDLTPKIADAIVAYGERMSSLIVAELITDAVHFDARRLIRTEHGSAKHLVDFDKTSQLVIEAFAHDAPRVAVIGGFIASDSETGVTTNLGRGGSDYTAAIIAAALQAEALEIWTDVDGFMTADPRIIPGAFTIDELSYAEAMELCNFGAKVVYPPTIYPVCQKDIPIYVKNTFHPERKGSVIRKDAAPSGRPIRGISSVKETSTVTVSGPAMVGVIGVNRRIFTTLSDGGISVFMVAQNSSETSTTLCVTPADARKACQLLDAEFAAEIADGAMNPAALVDGLSSVAVVGERMRHMPGIAGQLFSVLGRNGISINATAMGGQEMNLSFVVDRSQLRKTINVLHDSFFLSEHEDLNLFICGTGTVGGSLLQQIAQQRDKLFRERGLKINIVGISGRSHAIYNAEGIDPAHYREAMQQGGEGGVERMMHEIEDMNIFNSVFVDCTASDEVAAQYVRLLQHNVNIVAANKIAASSNYANYELLKHTAREKGVKFLFETNVGAGLPIISTINDLRGSGDRVLRIEAVLSGTLNYVFNTLSADIPLSKAVHLAQENGYSEPDPRIDLSGKDVIRKLVILARESGYKVDVDDIERHLFIPKALFNGSLDNFWQHLPELDAHFEQERQRLEREHKRWRFVAEWDNGKGRVGLREISQGHPLYDLEGSNNILLLTTERYHDYPMLIQGYGAGAEVTAAGVFADIMRVANV
;
A
#
# COMPACT_ATOMS: atom_id res chain seq x y z
N MET A 1 -23.68 25.01 27.05
CA MET A 1 -24.61 24.22 26.21
C MET A 1 -23.81 23.49 25.13
N LYS A 2 -24.08 22.20 24.89
CA LYS A 2 -23.44 21.41 23.80
C LYS A 2 -24.44 21.08 22.72
N VAL A 3 -23.98 20.92 21.48
CA VAL A 3 -24.78 20.40 20.38
C VAL A 3 -24.25 19.02 20.02
N LEU A 4 -25.08 17.99 20.09
CA LEU A 4 -24.78 16.62 19.77
C LEU A 4 -25.51 16.22 18.48
N LYS A 5 -24.76 15.78 17.46
CA LYS A 5 -25.36 15.29 16.22
C LYS A 5 -25.17 13.78 16.11
N PHE A 6 -26.25 13.07 15.80
CA PHE A 6 -26.23 11.63 15.57
C PHE A 6 -26.54 11.28 14.11
N GLY A 7 -25.63 10.55 13.46
CA GLY A 7 -25.79 10.12 12.07
C GLY A 7 -26.83 9.01 11.90
N GLY A 8 -27.19 8.69 10.65
CA GLY A 8 -28.18 7.67 10.34
C GLY A 8 -27.81 6.27 10.87
N SER A 9 -26.54 5.90 10.91
CA SER A 9 -26.03 4.66 11.54
C SER A 9 -26.28 4.66 13.05
N SER A 10 -26.15 5.81 13.70
CA SER A 10 -26.37 5.98 15.14
C SER A 10 -27.84 5.87 15.55
N VAL A 11 -28.78 6.08 14.63
CA VAL A 11 -30.25 5.97 14.87
C VAL A 11 -30.86 4.85 14.01
N GLY A 12 -30.07 3.97 13.39
CA GLY A 12 -30.52 2.98 12.42
C GLY A 12 -31.14 1.71 12.98
N SER A 13 -30.99 1.44 14.28
CA SER A 13 -31.51 0.25 14.98
C SER A 13 -31.87 0.57 16.42
N ALA A 14 -32.70 -0.27 17.06
CA ALA A 14 -33.07 -0.13 18.46
C ALA A 14 -31.86 -0.04 19.40
N ASN A 15 -30.85 -0.88 19.19
CA ASN A 15 -29.62 -0.85 19.99
C ASN A 15 -28.86 0.46 19.82
N ALA A 16 -28.70 0.96 18.59
CA ALA A 16 -28.05 2.22 18.31
C ALA A 16 -28.79 3.42 18.97
N ILE A 17 -30.12 3.45 18.87
CA ILE A 17 -30.95 4.48 19.47
C ILE A 17 -30.85 4.45 21.01
N ASN A 18 -30.76 3.27 21.64
CA ASN A 18 -30.52 3.16 23.07
C ASN A 18 -29.14 3.71 23.47
N ASN A 19 -28.09 3.50 22.65
CA ASN A 19 -26.78 4.14 22.88
C ASN A 19 -26.92 5.68 22.82
N VAL A 20 -27.67 6.21 21.85
CA VAL A 20 -27.94 7.66 21.78
C VAL A 20 -28.57 8.15 23.08
N ARG A 21 -29.62 7.46 23.62
CA ARG A 21 -30.21 7.80 24.89
C ARG A 21 -29.19 7.85 26.03
N HIS A 22 -28.35 6.80 26.17
CA HIS A 22 -27.34 6.76 27.23
C HIS A 22 -26.32 7.89 27.12
N ILE A 23 -25.87 8.22 25.90
CA ILE A 23 -24.94 9.33 25.66
C ILE A 23 -25.58 10.67 26.06
N VAL A 24 -26.81 10.93 25.64
CA VAL A 24 -27.52 12.19 25.90
C VAL A 24 -27.84 12.33 27.38
N GLU A 25 -28.41 11.30 28.02
CA GLU A 25 -28.76 11.31 29.44
C GLU A 25 -27.52 11.42 30.35
N GLY A 26 -26.35 10.87 29.90
CA GLY A 26 -25.08 11.02 30.60
C GLY A 26 -24.41 12.38 30.40
N THR A 27 -24.86 13.20 29.47
CA THR A 27 -24.27 14.52 29.21
C THR A 27 -24.77 15.54 30.23
N GLN A 28 -23.83 16.27 30.82
CA GLN A 28 -24.17 17.30 31.81
C GLN A 28 -24.56 18.64 31.15
N GLY A 29 -25.54 19.32 31.73
CA GLY A 29 -26.04 20.63 31.29
C GLY A 29 -27.06 20.55 30.15
N PRO A 30 -27.48 21.70 29.59
CA PRO A 30 -28.40 21.76 28.46
C PRO A 30 -27.75 21.23 27.19
N VAL A 31 -28.50 20.42 26.43
CA VAL A 31 -28.02 19.72 25.21
C VAL A 31 -29.04 19.90 24.09
N ILE A 32 -28.56 20.25 22.91
CA ILE A 32 -29.34 20.16 21.67
C ILE A 32 -28.92 18.94 20.91
N VAL A 33 -29.83 18.05 20.61
CA VAL A 33 -29.65 16.79 19.91
C VAL A 33 -30.17 16.92 18.49
N VAL A 34 -29.28 16.81 17.50
CA VAL A 34 -29.63 16.83 16.08
C VAL A 34 -29.53 15.41 15.53
N VAL A 35 -30.62 14.89 14.99
CA VAL A 35 -30.68 13.51 14.46
C VAL A 35 -30.92 13.48 12.96
N SER A 36 -30.28 12.55 12.28
CA SER A 36 -30.57 12.19 10.88
C SER A 36 -31.81 11.27 10.82
N ALA A 37 -32.32 11.03 9.61
CA ALA A 37 -33.23 9.92 9.37
C ALA A 37 -32.65 8.58 9.83
N LEU A 38 -33.51 7.61 10.14
CA LEU A 38 -33.06 6.23 10.42
C LEU A 38 -32.20 5.71 9.26
N GLY A 39 -31.11 4.97 9.55
CA GLY A 39 -30.15 4.52 8.54
C GLY A 39 -30.80 3.90 7.32
N GLY A 40 -30.54 4.45 6.13
CA GLY A 40 -31.09 4.01 4.84
C GLY A 40 -32.50 4.51 4.49
N VAL A 41 -33.18 5.21 5.40
CA VAL A 41 -34.55 5.74 5.16
C VAL A 41 -34.55 6.85 4.11
N THR A 42 -33.57 7.72 4.11
CA THR A 42 -33.47 8.78 3.08
C THR A 42 -33.37 8.18 1.67
N ASP A 43 -32.53 7.16 1.46
CA ASP A 43 -32.42 6.46 0.18
C ASP A 43 -33.72 5.70 -0.17
N GLN A 44 -34.42 5.17 0.83
CA GLN A 44 -35.70 4.51 0.64
C GLN A 44 -36.76 5.51 0.19
N LEU A 45 -36.84 6.70 0.79
CA LEU A 45 -37.71 7.77 0.39
C LEU A 45 -37.45 8.27 -1.03
N ILE A 46 -36.16 8.40 -1.42
CA ILE A 46 -35.79 8.74 -2.79
C ILE A 46 -36.28 7.68 -3.78
N ARG A 47 -36.07 6.39 -3.47
CA ARG A 47 -36.56 5.30 -4.32
C ARG A 47 -38.09 5.32 -4.44
N LEU A 48 -38.81 5.44 -3.32
CA LEU A 48 -40.26 5.56 -3.31
C LEU A 48 -40.74 6.68 -4.23
N THR A 49 -40.12 7.84 -4.13
CA THR A 49 -40.44 9.01 -4.94
C THR A 49 -40.25 8.75 -6.43
N GLN A 50 -39.11 8.11 -6.79
CA GLN A 50 -38.82 7.76 -8.20
C GLN A 50 -39.76 6.69 -8.74
N MET A 51 -40.15 5.72 -7.92
CA MET A 51 -41.14 4.70 -8.31
C MET A 51 -42.50 5.31 -8.55
N ALA A 52 -42.95 6.16 -7.63
CA ALA A 52 -44.21 6.87 -7.78
C ALA A 52 -44.25 7.75 -9.05
N ALA A 53 -43.20 8.55 -9.28
CA ALA A 53 -43.08 9.39 -10.48
C ALA A 53 -43.08 8.61 -11.81
N LYS A 54 -42.63 7.34 -11.78
CA LYS A 54 -42.67 6.43 -12.96
C LYS A 54 -43.98 5.66 -13.08
N GLY A 55 -45.00 5.94 -12.25
CA GLY A 55 -46.27 5.20 -12.26
C GLY A 55 -46.15 3.73 -11.79
N ASN A 56 -45.11 3.39 -11.03
CA ASN A 56 -44.86 2.04 -10.56
C ASN A 56 -45.64 1.77 -9.25
N VAL A 57 -46.63 0.89 -9.29
CA VAL A 57 -47.48 0.53 -8.14
C VAL A 57 -46.69 -0.09 -6.98
N GLY A 58 -45.51 -0.67 -7.25
CA GLY A 58 -44.62 -1.25 -6.24
C GLY A 58 -44.19 -0.27 -5.14
N TYR A 59 -44.38 1.04 -5.35
CA TYR A 59 -44.10 2.04 -4.29
C TYR A 59 -44.91 1.79 -3.01
N THR A 60 -46.12 1.24 -3.11
CA THR A 60 -46.97 0.93 -1.96
C THR A 60 -46.39 -0.16 -1.08
N THR A 61 -45.75 -1.17 -1.68
CA THR A 61 -45.07 -2.24 -0.93
C THR A 61 -43.86 -1.68 -0.17
N GLU A 62 -43.04 -0.88 -0.84
CA GLU A 62 -41.90 -0.20 -0.20
C GLU A 62 -42.35 0.79 0.90
N PHE A 63 -43.46 1.47 0.70
CA PHE A 63 -44.02 2.35 1.70
C PHE A 63 -44.51 1.58 2.96
N ASN A 64 -45.17 0.44 2.77
CA ASN A 64 -45.58 -0.41 3.88
C ASN A 64 -44.37 -0.96 4.65
N ALA A 65 -43.28 -1.33 3.98
CA ALA A 65 -42.04 -1.73 4.62
C ALA A 65 -41.39 -0.57 5.44
N LEU A 66 -41.46 0.65 4.92
CA LEU A 66 -41.04 1.85 5.66
C LEU A 66 -41.86 2.04 6.93
N THR A 67 -43.18 1.91 6.85
CA THR A 67 -44.11 2.02 7.96
C THR A 67 -43.84 0.98 9.03
N GLU A 68 -43.77 -0.28 8.63
CA GLU A 68 -43.50 -1.42 9.52
C GLU A 68 -42.17 -1.23 10.26
N ARG A 69 -41.13 -0.79 9.59
CA ARG A 69 -39.83 -0.54 10.20
C ARG A 69 -39.89 0.51 11.30
N HIS A 70 -40.63 1.62 11.09
CA HIS A 70 -40.75 2.66 12.10
C HIS A 70 -41.57 2.17 13.29
N HIS A 71 -42.66 1.44 13.05
CA HIS A 71 -43.47 0.85 14.13
C HIS A 71 -42.67 -0.15 14.95
N GLN A 72 -41.87 -1.02 14.30
CA GLN A 72 -41.05 -2.00 14.98
C GLN A 72 -39.98 -1.32 15.87
N ILE A 73 -39.32 -0.26 15.38
CA ILE A 73 -38.38 0.50 16.21
C ILE A 73 -39.07 1.12 17.41
N VAL A 74 -40.26 1.68 17.25
CA VAL A 74 -41.03 2.23 18.38
C VAL A 74 -41.36 1.12 19.38
N ALA A 75 -41.81 -0.06 18.91
CA ALA A 75 -42.12 -1.20 19.79
C ALA A 75 -40.89 -1.66 20.58
N ASP A 76 -39.69 -1.61 19.96
CA ASP A 76 -38.44 -2.10 20.55
C ASP A 76 -37.84 -1.11 21.60
N VAL A 77 -38.06 0.22 21.42
CA VAL A 77 -37.32 1.22 22.22
C VAL A 77 -38.21 2.03 23.16
N ILE A 78 -39.52 2.13 22.91
CA ILE A 78 -40.46 2.96 23.70
C ILE A 78 -41.26 2.09 24.64
N THR A 79 -41.47 2.57 25.86
CA THR A 79 -42.31 1.87 26.84
C THR A 79 -43.79 1.81 26.41
N ALA A 80 -44.47 0.71 26.71
CA ALA A 80 -45.84 0.45 26.27
C ALA A 80 -46.82 1.61 26.52
N GLU A 81 -46.65 2.35 27.62
CA GLU A 81 -47.51 3.48 28.01
C GLU A 81 -47.41 4.67 27.03
N ARG A 82 -46.24 4.87 26.42
CA ARG A 82 -45.95 5.97 25.50
C ARG A 82 -46.14 5.58 24.03
N GLN A 83 -46.13 4.28 23.71
CA GLN A 83 -46.20 3.79 22.32
C GLN A 83 -47.45 4.30 21.59
N ALA A 84 -48.61 4.19 22.17
CA ALA A 84 -49.89 4.54 21.53
C ALA A 84 -49.92 5.99 21.02
N ARG A 85 -49.41 6.91 21.85
CA ARG A 85 -49.36 8.35 21.49
C ARG A 85 -48.35 8.62 20.39
N LEU A 86 -47.16 8.00 20.46
CA LEU A 86 -46.13 8.21 19.47
C LEU A 86 -46.52 7.59 18.12
N ILE A 87 -47.10 6.36 18.12
CA ILE A 87 -47.59 5.71 16.91
C ILE A 87 -48.66 6.55 16.23
N ALA A 88 -49.63 7.13 16.99
CA ALA A 88 -50.63 8.02 16.40
C ALA A 88 -50.00 9.25 15.72
N SER A 89 -48.95 9.83 16.30
CA SER A 89 -48.23 10.95 15.71
C SER A 89 -47.42 10.54 14.45
N LEU A 90 -46.81 9.37 14.45
CA LEU A 90 -46.12 8.81 13.30
C LEU A 90 -47.06 8.45 12.16
N ASP A 91 -48.22 7.83 12.48
CA ASP A 91 -49.24 7.47 11.51
C ASP A 91 -49.83 8.71 10.81
N ALA A 92 -49.97 9.83 11.52
CA ALA A 92 -50.36 11.10 10.91
C ALA A 92 -49.30 11.57 9.87
N LEU A 93 -47.98 11.47 10.19
CA LEU A 93 -46.93 11.82 9.24
C LEU A 93 -46.88 10.83 8.07
N LEU A 94 -47.05 9.54 8.31
CA LEU A 94 -47.09 8.51 7.27
C LEU A 94 -48.30 8.70 6.35
N ALA A 95 -49.47 9.08 6.87
CA ALA A 95 -50.63 9.38 6.05
C ALA A 95 -50.44 10.63 5.16
N GLU A 96 -49.79 11.66 5.68
CA GLU A 96 -49.39 12.83 4.88
C GLU A 96 -48.44 12.44 3.77
N LEU A 97 -47.38 11.67 4.10
CA LEU A 97 -46.39 11.18 3.14
C LEU A 97 -47.06 10.30 2.07
N HIS A 98 -47.93 9.37 2.45
CA HIS A 98 -48.66 8.52 1.52
C HIS A 98 -49.50 9.35 0.55
N SER A 99 -50.19 10.39 1.05
CA SER A 99 -50.99 11.26 0.21
C SER A 99 -50.17 12.02 -0.82
N ILE A 100 -48.95 12.49 -0.47
CA ILE A 100 -48.05 13.17 -1.38
C ILE A 100 -47.50 12.16 -2.44
N LEU A 101 -47.07 10.97 -2.00
CA LEU A 101 -46.59 9.94 -2.90
C LEU A 101 -47.68 9.48 -3.87
N HIS A 102 -48.92 9.36 -3.41
CA HIS A 102 -50.04 9.01 -4.28
C HIS A 102 -50.33 10.12 -5.30
N GLY A 103 -50.24 11.39 -4.89
CA GLY A 103 -50.33 12.53 -5.82
C GLY A 103 -49.23 12.47 -6.90
N VAL A 104 -47.99 12.21 -6.55
CA VAL A 104 -46.88 12.04 -7.49
C VAL A 104 -47.12 10.84 -8.44
N TYR A 105 -47.66 9.72 -7.89
CA TYR A 105 -48.00 8.54 -8.69
C TYR A 105 -49.07 8.82 -9.74
N LEU A 106 -50.14 9.61 -9.37
CA LEU A 106 -51.22 9.96 -10.29
C LEU A 106 -50.77 10.96 -11.39
N ILE A 107 -49.93 11.92 -11.01
CA ILE A 107 -49.47 12.99 -11.91
C ILE A 107 -48.30 12.50 -12.78
N GLN A 108 -47.53 11.52 -12.30
CA GLN A 108 -46.29 11.00 -12.92
C GLN A 108 -45.24 12.09 -13.21
N ASP A 109 -45.20 13.10 -12.36
CA ASP A 109 -44.24 14.21 -12.41
C ASP A 109 -43.67 14.48 -11.02
N LEU A 110 -42.40 14.87 -10.97
CA LEU A 110 -41.68 15.12 -9.72
C LEU A 110 -40.92 16.45 -9.82
N THR A 111 -41.43 17.46 -9.15
CA THR A 111 -40.67 18.70 -9.00
C THR A 111 -39.67 18.62 -7.85
N PRO A 112 -38.54 19.36 -7.91
CA PRO A 112 -37.57 19.41 -6.80
C PRO A 112 -38.20 19.72 -5.44
N LYS A 113 -39.16 20.63 -5.39
CA LYS A 113 -39.89 20.99 -4.16
C LYS A 113 -40.63 19.80 -3.54
N ILE A 114 -41.29 18.99 -4.34
CA ILE A 114 -42.00 17.79 -3.87
C ILE A 114 -40.99 16.75 -3.41
N ALA A 115 -39.89 16.56 -4.13
CA ALA A 115 -38.81 15.65 -3.72
C ALA A 115 -38.26 16.07 -2.34
N ASP A 116 -37.94 17.33 -2.14
CA ASP A 116 -37.46 17.86 -0.85
C ASP A 116 -38.47 17.63 0.28
N ALA A 117 -39.75 17.88 0.02
CA ALA A 117 -40.82 17.66 0.99
C ALA A 117 -40.91 16.18 1.39
N ILE A 118 -40.81 15.25 0.46
CA ILE A 118 -40.88 13.80 0.72
C ILE A 118 -39.68 13.32 1.55
N VAL A 119 -38.45 13.68 1.17
CA VAL A 119 -37.26 13.20 1.92
C VAL A 119 -37.22 13.75 3.34
N ALA A 120 -37.79 14.92 3.59
CA ALA A 120 -37.86 15.54 4.92
C ALA A 120 -38.63 14.69 5.96
N TYR A 121 -39.51 13.76 5.56
CA TYR A 121 -40.22 12.88 6.48
C TYR A 121 -39.31 11.96 7.26
N GLY A 122 -38.16 11.58 6.72
CA GLY A 122 -37.18 10.74 7.41
C GLY A 122 -36.73 11.34 8.73
N GLU A 123 -36.28 12.59 8.72
CA GLU A 123 -35.84 13.32 9.91
C GLU A 123 -37.02 13.76 10.81
N ARG A 124 -38.18 14.07 10.24
CA ARG A 124 -39.39 14.37 11.02
C ARG A 124 -39.81 13.17 11.88
N MET A 125 -39.78 11.94 11.32
CA MET A 125 -40.13 10.72 12.05
C MET A 125 -39.05 10.33 13.07
N SER A 126 -37.78 10.32 12.67
CA SER A 126 -36.69 9.92 13.57
C SER A 126 -36.56 10.85 14.77
N SER A 127 -36.67 12.16 14.57
CA SER A 127 -36.58 13.12 15.66
C SER A 127 -37.76 13.02 16.68
N LEU A 128 -38.95 12.65 16.23
CA LEU A 128 -40.05 12.34 17.13
C LEU A 128 -39.78 11.10 17.99
N ILE A 129 -39.26 10.03 17.38
CA ILE A 129 -38.92 8.77 18.10
C ILE A 129 -37.86 9.05 19.17
N VAL A 130 -36.81 9.77 18.81
CA VAL A 130 -35.69 10.06 19.72
C VAL A 130 -36.11 11.01 20.83
N ALA A 131 -36.97 11.99 20.53
CA ALA A 131 -37.51 12.92 21.55
C ALA A 131 -38.40 12.21 22.57
N GLU A 132 -39.22 11.25 22.15
CA GLU A 132 -40.07 10.48 23.07
C GLU A 132 -39.26 9.46 23.91
N LEU A 133 -38.13 9.00 23.41
CA LEU A 133 -37.24 8.05 24.11
C LEU A 133 -36.47 8.71 25.25
N ILE A 134 -35.92 9.91 25.02
CA ILE A 134 -35.08 10.61 26.00
C ILE A 134 -35.91 11.27 27.08
N THR A 135 -35.50 11.09 28.32
CA THR A 135 -36.21 11.69 29.48
C THR A 135 -36.15 13.22 29.43
N ASP A 136 -37.30 13.86 29.64
CA ASP A 136 -37.47 15.33 29.65
C ASP A 136 -37.01 16.04 28.35
N ALA A 137 -37.03 15.33 27.23
CA ALA A 137 -36.70 15.91 25.94
C ALA A 137 -37.89 16.63 25.31
N VAL A 138 -37.62 17.76 24.66
CA VAL A 138 -38.61 18.56 23.91
C VAL A 138 -38.29 18.49 22.43
N HIS A 139 -39.27 18.13 21.61
CA HIS A 139 -39.12 18.07 20.16
C HIS A 139 -39.31 19.46 19.52
N PHE A 140 -38.39 19.83 18.63
CA PHE A 140 -38.46 21.03 17.81
C PHE A 140 -38.44 20.70 16.33
N ASP A 141 -39.35 21.29 15.56
CA ASP A 141 -39.35 21.18 14.11
C ASP A 141 -38.27 22.10 13.50
N ALA A 142 -37.21 21.52 12.90
CA ALA A 142 -36.13 22.31 12.32
C ALA A 142 -36.57 23.30 11.22
N ARG A 143 -37.66 23.04 10.53
CA ARG A 143 -38.23 23.94 9.52
C ARG A 143 -38.69 25.29 10.09
N ARG A 144 -38.91 25.35 11.40
CA ARG A 144 -39.21 26.60 12.10
C ARG A 144 -37.96 27.39 12.50
N LEU A 145 -36.80 26.73 12.51
CA LEU A 145 -35.54 27.28 13.00
C LEU A 145 -34.58 27.60 11.84
N ILE A 146 -34.41 26.64 10.88
CA ILE A 146 -33.47 26.76 9.80
C ILE A 146 -34.18 27.31 8.56
N ARG A 147 -33.65 28.42 8.01
CA ARG A 147 -34.22 29.11 6.85
C ARG A 147 -33.21 29.07 5.70
N THR A 148 -33.72 28.87 4.47
CA THR A 148 -32.95 28.96 3.25
C THR A 148 -33.33 30.21 2.48
N GLU A 149 -32.37 30.76 1.71
CA GLU A 149 -32.62 31.94 0.87
C GLU A 149 -33.67 31.64 -0.22
N HIS A 150 -34.57 32.58 -0.44
CA HIS A 150 -35.62 32.44 -1.42
C HIS A 150 -35.03 32.38 -2.86
N GLY A 151 -35.53 31.46 -3.68
CA GLY A 151 -35.11 31.31 -5.08
C GLY A 151 -33.72 30.74 -5.27
N SER A 152 -32.98 30.36 -4.23
CA SER A 152 -31.68 29.71 -4.33
C SER A 152 -31.82 28.27 -4.80
N ALA A 153 -31.27 27.96 -5.98
CA ALA A 153 -31.28 26.62 -6.55
C ALA A 153 -30.46 25.60 -5.72
N LYS A 154 -29.55 26.08 -4.87
CA LYS A 154 -28.71 25.27 -3.97
C LYS A 154 -29.16 25.32 -2.50
N HIS A 155 -30.33 25.87 -2.21
CA HIS A 155 -30.86 26.04 -0.86
C HIS A 155 -29.84 26.60 0.13
N LEU A 156 -29.21 27.73 -0.22
CA LEU A 156 -28.28 28.42 0.65
C LEU A 156 -28.94 28.83 1.94
N VAL A 157 -28.24 28.75 3.06
CA VAL A 157 -28.77 29.10 4.37
C VAL A 157 -28.83 30.62 4.54
N ASP A 158 -30.01 31.15 4.91
CA ASP A 158 -30.16 32.51 5.42
C ASP A 158 -29.68 32.53 6.89
N PHE A 159 -28.41 32.83 7.08
CA PHE A 159 -27.73 32.76 8.39
C PHE A 159 -28.28 33.78 9.37
N ASP A 160 -28.68 34.97 8.93
CA ASP A 160 -29.17 36.03 9.79
C ASP A 160 -30.51 35.64 10.40
N LYS A 161 -31.48 35.25 9.56
CA LYS A 161 -32.81 34.84 10.00
C LYS A 161 -32.76 33.54 10.81
N THR A 162 -31.93 32.58 10.41
CA THR A 162 -31.74 31.33 11.13
C THR A 162 -31.15 31.58 12.52
N SER A 163 -30.10 32.40 12.63
CA SER A 163 -29.47 32.71 13.90
C SER A 163 -30.45 33.40 14.84
N GLN A 164 -31.25 34.36 14.34
CA GLN A 164 -32.27 35.01 15.14
C GLN A 164 -33.30 34.00 15.71
N LEU A 165 -33.86 33.14 14.86
CA LEU A 165 -34.86 32.13 15.29
C LEU A 165 -34.31 31.12 16.28
N VAL A 166 -33.05 30.68 16.08
CA VAL A 166 -32.36 29.74 16.99
C VAL A 166 -32.09 30.39 18.36
N ILE A 167 -31.62 31.64 18.36
CA ILE A 167 -31.42 32.40 19.61
C ILE A 167 -32.74 32.61 20.34
N GLU A 168 -33.80 33.02 19.65
CA GLU A 168 -35.15 33.20 20.25
C GLU A 168 -35.68 31.90 20.88
N ALA A 169 -35.42 30.74 20.25
CA ALA A 169 -35.88 29.44 20.73
C ALA A 169 -35.10 28.91 21.96
N PHE A 170 -33.83 29.25 22.11
CA PHE A 170 -32.94 28.55 23.07
C PHE A 170 -32.16 29.45 24.03
N ALA A 171 -32.14 30.78 23.85
CA ALA A 171 -31.26 31.64 24.67
C ALA A 171 -31.81 31.89 26.09
N HIS A 172 -33.14 31.87 26.30
CA HIS A 172 -33.72 32.23 27.56
C HIS A 172 -34.41 31.09 28.34
N ASP A 173 -35.01 30.12 27.64
CA ASP A 173 -35.76 29.00 28.24
C ASP A 173 -35.43 27.65 27.55
N ALA A 174 -34.15 27.38 27.39
CA ALA A 174 -33.76 26.11 26.79
C ALA A 174 -34.14 24.91 27.66
N PRO A 175 -34.86 23.92 27.12
CA PRO A 175 -35.10 22.68 27.85
C PRO A 175 -33.76 21.99 28.12
N ARG A 176 -33.69 21.10 29.13
CA ARG A 176 -32.52 20.32 29.39
C ARG A 176 -32.03 19.56 28.13
N VAL A 177 -32.97 18.97 27.38
CA VAL A 177 -32.70 18.29 26.12
C VAL A 177 -33.71 18.79 25.07
N ALA A 178 -33.18 19.38 23.99
CA ALA A 178 -33.96 19.69 22.79
C ALA A 178 -33.59 18.72 21.67
N VAL A 179 -34.57 18.07 21.03
CA VAL A 179 -34.34 17.15 19.90
C VAL A 179 -34.86 17.79 18.62
N ILE A 180 -34.01 17.81 17.59
CA ILE A 180 -34.25 18.46 16.29
C ILE A 180 -33.92 17.50 15.17
N GLY A 181 -34.78 17.38 14.15
CA GLY A 181 -34.43 16.72 12.90
C GLY A 181 -33.44 17.56 12.11
N GLY A 182 -32.24 16.98 11.80
CA GLY A 182 -31.24 17.64 10.95
C GLY A 182 -31.67 17.68 9.47
N PHE A 183 -30.82 18.18 8.58
CA PHE A 183 -31.00 18.18 7.13
C PHE A 183 -32.15 19.04 6.60
N ILE A 184 -33.28 19.12 7.30
CA ILE A 184 -34.50 19.78 6.87
C ILE A 184 -34.52 21.26 7.25
N ALA A 185 -35.07 22.08 6.35
CA ALA A 185 -35.21 23.53 6.50
C ALA A 185 -36.50 24.02 5.84
N SER A 186 -36.68 25.31 5.79
CA SER A 186 -37.75 25.93 5.00
C SER A 186 -37.28 27.22 4.34
N ASP A 187 -37.85 27.51 3.18
CA ASP A 187 -37.65 28.76 2.45
C ASP A 187 -38.06 29.97 3.32
N SER A 188 -37.21 31.00 3.32
CA SER A 188 -37.32 32.13 4.23
C SER A 188 -38.55 33.01 3.97
N GLU A 189 -39.12 33.02 2.77
CA GLU A 189 -40.28 33.82 2.38
C GLU A 189 -41.57 33.00 2.32
N THR A 190 -41.49 31.83 1.65
CA THR A 190 -42.68 31.02 1.37
C THR A 190 -42.99 30.00 2.47
N GLY A 191 -42.03 29.67 3.30
CA GLY A 191 -42.16 28.62 4.33
C GLY A 191 -42.23 27.19 3.75
N VAL A 192 -42.02 27.00 2.45
CA VAL A 192 -42.01 25.68 1.82
C VAL A 192 -40.83 24.90 2.34
N THR A 193 -41.01 23.60 2.58
CA THR A 193 -39.95 22.72 3.05
C THR A 193 -38.81 22.61 2.00
N THR A 194 -37.61 22.84 2.46
CA THR A 194 -36.35 22.68 1.72
C THR A 194 -35.42 21.74 2.48
N ASN A 195 -34.32 21.37 1.92
CA ASN A 195 -33.27 20.61 2.60
C ASN A 195 -31.88 21.21 2.36
N LEU A 196 -30.93 20.84 3.21
CA LEU A 196 -29.54 21.34 3.16
C LEU A 196 -28.59 20.46 2.30
N GLY A 197 -29.16 19.52 1.56
CA GLY A 197 -28.37 18.61 0.73
C GLY A 197 -27.53 17.63 1.53
N ARG A 198 -26.51 17.05 0.85
CA ARG A 198 -25.64 16.04 1.45
C ARG A 198 -24.97 16.55 2.72
N GLY A 199 -24.93 15.74 3.78
CA GLY A 199 -24.35 16.13 5.06
C GLY A 199 -25.17 17.19 5.82
N GLY A 200 -26.42 17.45 5.41
CA GLY A 200 -27.27 18.51 5.95
C GLY A 200 -27.54 18.39 7.44
N SER A 201 -27.53 17.19 8.03
CA SER A 201 -27.69 17.02 9.49
C SER A 201 -26.48 17.52 10.28
N ASP A 202 -25.24 17.26 9.77
CA ASP A 202 -24.02 17.82 10.33
C ASP A 202 -24.04 19.35 10.23
N TYR A 203 -24.49 19.85 9.07
CA TYR A 203 -24.56 21.26 8.81
C TYR A 203 -25.61 21.96 9.68
N THR A 204 -26.79 21.35 9.89
CA THR A 204 -27.82 21.85 10.85
C THR A 204 -27.20 21.98 12.24
N ALA A 205 -26.52 20.98 12.73
CA ALA A 205 -25.91 21.02 14.06
C ALA A 205 -24.84 22.11 14.19
N ALA A 206 -24.02 22.31 13.15
CA ALA A 206 -23.00 23.36 13.12
C ALA A 206 -23.60 24.76 13.08
N ILE A 207 -24.68 24.98 12.33
CA ILE A 207 -25.40 26.25 12.27
C ILE A 207 -25.97 26.59 13.65
N ILE A 208 -26.64 25.63 14.31
CA ILE A 208 -27.20 25.80 15.66
C ILE A 208 -26.07 26.07 16.66
N ALA A 209 -24.97 25.29 16.61
CA ALA A 209 -23.83 25.49 17.49
C ALA A 209 -23.22 26.89 17.34
N ALA A 210 -23.08 27.36 16.10
CA ALA A 210 -22.55 28.69 15.81
C ALA A 210 -23.49 29.81 16.29
N ALA A 211 -24.79 29.69 16.04
CA ALA A 211 -25.81 30.67 16.46
C ALA A 211 -25.87 30.86 17.99
N LEU A 212 -25.71 29.75 18.74
CA LEU A 212 -25.76 29.74 20.20
C LEU A 212 -24.38 29.89 20.87
N GLN A 213 -23.31 30.03 20.10
CA GLN A 213 -21.94 30.04 20.63
C GLN A 213 -21.71 28.84 21.57
N ALA A 214 -22.08 27.64 21.10
CA ALA A 214 -22.02 26.44 21.91
C ALA A 214 -20.60 26.15 22.42
N GLU A 215 -20.52 25.50 23.59
CA GLU A 215 -19.25 25.06 24.16
C GLU A 215 -18.49 24.05 23.25
N ALA A 216 -19.26 23.19 22.57
CA ALA A 216 -18.74 22.19 21.65
C ALA A 216 -19.86 21.70 20.71
N LEU A 217 -19.42 21.26 19.53
CA LEU A 217 -20.19 20.41 18.61
C LEU A 217 -19.65 18.99 18.68
N GLU A 218 -20.46 18.01 19.06
CA GLU A 218 -20.09 16.60 19.06
C GLU A 218 -20.80 15.88 17.91
N ILE A 219 -20.03 15.28 17.00
CA ILE A 219 -20.52 14.46 15.87
C ILE A 219 -20.33 13.00 16.24
N TRP A 220 -21.42 12.31 16.48
CA TRP A 220 -21.49 10.90 16.82
C TRP A 220 -21.80 10.08 15.58
N THR A 221 -20.92 9.14 15.27
CA THR A 221 -20.93 8.32 14.04
C THR A 221 -20.53 6.88 14.36
N ASP A 222 -20.25 6.06 13.34
CA ASP A 222 -19.84 4.66 13.45
C ASP A 222 -18.31 4.44 13.37
N VAL A 223 -17.53 5.52 13.36
CA VAL A 223 -16.07 5.49 13.38
C VAL A 223 -15.49 6.16 14.61
N ASP A 224 -14.27 5.76 14.99
CA ASP A 224 -13.61 6.25 16.22
C ASP A 224 -13.02 7.68 16.10
N GLY A 225 -13.31 8.37 15.01
CA GLY A 225 -12.77 9.69 14.71
C GLY A 225 -12.12 9.75 13.32
N PHE A 226 -11.29 10.76 13.10
CA PHE A 226 -10.42 10.82 11.92
C PHE A 226 -9.29 9.82 12.06
N MET A 227 -9.06 9.05 11.00
CA MET A 227 -8.00 8.04 10.96
C MET A 227 -6.85 8.50 10.08
N THR A 228 -5.64 8.01 10.34
CA THR A 228 -4.44 8.32 9.52
C THR A 228 -4.56 7.86 8.07
N ALA A 229 -5.40 6.85 7.81
CA ALA A 229 -5.82 6.39 6.49
C ALA A 229 -7.18 5.67 6.61
N ASP A 230 -7.78 5.25 5.49
CA ASP A 230 -9.00 4.44 5.51
C ASP A 230 -8.71 3.06 6.14
N PRO A 231 -9.30 2.71 7.30
CA PRO A 231 -9.04 1.44 8.00
C PRO A 231 -9.45 0.20 7.19
N ARG A 232 -10.32 0.36 6.19
CA ARG A 232 -10.69 -0.72 5.26
C ARG A 232 -9.57 -1.07 4.27
N ILE A 233 -8.63 -0.14 4.07
CA ILE A 233 -7.45 -0.32 3.21
C ILE A 233 -6.23 -0.63 4.07
N ILE A 234 -6.08 0.06 5.20
CA ILE A 234 -4.95 -0.05 6.14
C ILE A 234 -5.47 -0.51 7.51
N PRO A 235 -5.38 -1.80 7.84
CA PRO A 235 -5.79 -2.30 9.16
C PRO A 235 -5.04 -1.66 10.34
N GLY A 236 -3.80 -1.22 10.09
CA GLY A 236 -2.96 -0.51 11.07
C GLY A 236 -3.20 0.99 11.18
N ALA A 237 -4.22 1.55 10.50
CA ALA A 237 -4.57 2.95 10.65
C ALA A 237 -5.06 3.23 12.08
N PHE A 238 -4.66 4.34 12.65
CA PHE A 238 -5.03 4.75 14.00
C PHE A 238 -5.71 6.11 14.02
N THR A 239 -6.43 6.39 15.10
CA THR A 239 -7.18 7.64 15.28
C THR A 239 -6.23 8.81 15.48
N ILE A 240 -6.52 9.92 14.80
CA ILE A 240 -5.83 11.19 14.96
C ILE A 240 -6.51 11.94 16.11
N ASP A 241 -5.79 12.18 17.19
CA ASP A 241 -6.35 12.82 18.39
C ASP A 241 -6.82 14.25 18.14
N GLU A 242 -6.00 15.04 17.43
CA GLU A 242 -6.26 16.46 17.19
C GLU A 242 -5.96 16.87 15.75
N LEU A 243 -6.82 17.72 15.20
CA LEU A 243 -6.70 18.31 13.86
C LEU A 243 -7.01 19.80 13.89
N SER A 244 -6.36 20.59 13.04
CA SER A 244 -6.86 21.93 12.76
C SER A 244 -8.10 21.88 11.87
N TYR A 245 -8.88 22.96 11.86
CA TYR A 245 -10.05 23.03 10.96
C TYR A 245 -9.66 22.85 9.49
N ALA A 246 -8.51 23.40 9.10
CA ALA A 246 -8.04 23.30 7.74
C ALA A 246 -7.60 21.86 7.38
N GLU A 247 -6.86 21.16 8.26
CA GLU A 247 -6.50 19.75 8.06
C GLU A 247 -7.75 18.87 7.94
N ALA A 248 -8.76 19.09 8.79
CA ALA A 248 -10.02 18.34 8.73
C ALA A 248 -10.79 18.60 7.43
N MET A 249 -10.85 19.85 6.96
CA MET A 249 -11.48 20.18 5.68
C MET A 249 -10.77 19.49 4.51
N GLU A 250 -9.44 19.51 4.47
CA GLU A 250 -8.66 18.87 3.42
C GLU A 250 -8.89 17.36 3.40
N LEU A 251 -8.82 16.69 4.55
CA LEU A 251 -9.09 15.25 4.62
C LEU A 251 -10.49 14.90 4.12
N CYS A 252 -11.49 15.70 4.49
CA CYS A 252 -12.88 15.47 4.09
C CYS A 252 -13.10 15.73 2.59
N ASN A 253 -12.49 16.76 2.01
CA ASN A 253 -12.60 17.08 0.60
C ASN A 253 -12.05 15.95 -0.29
N PHE A 254 -11.00 15.26 0.16
CA PHE A 254 -10.36 14.17 -0.56
C PHE A 254 -10.84 12.77 -0.16
N GLY A 255 -12.00 12.63 0.49
CA GLY A 255 -12.69 11.35 0.62
C GLY A 255 -12.85 10.79 2.02
N ALA A 256 -12.29 11.41 3.06
CA ALA A 256 -12.60 11.05 4.45
C ALA A 256 -14.07 11.44 4.76
N LYS A 257 -14.96 10.43 4.71
CA LYS A 257 -16.41 10.64 4.92
C LYS A 257 -16.75 10.71 6.42
N VAL A 258 -16.02 11.51 7.18
CA VAL A 258 -16.19 11.62 8.64
C VAL A 258 -17.09 12.81 9.00
N VAL A 259 -16.81 13.97 8.42
CA VAL A 259 -17.58 15.20 8.59
C VAL A 259 -17.84 15.81 7.23
N TYR A 260 -19.02 16.37 7.01
CA TYR A 260 -19.30 17.11 5.79
C TYR A 260 -18.53 18.45 5.79
N PRO A 261 -17.65 18.75 4.79
CA PRO A 261 -16.78 19.93 4.83
C PRO A 261 -17.47 21.27 5.13
N PRO A 262 -18.64 21.61 4.53
CA PRO A 262 -19.37 22.83 4.85
C PRO A 262 -19.77 22.96 6.32
N THR A 263 -19.88 21.86 7.08
CA THR A 263 -20.18 21.86 8.52
C THR A 263 -19.10 22.58 9.34
N ILE A 264 -17.84 22.53 8.88
CA ILE A 264 -16.73 23.11 9.63
C ILE A 264 -16.76 24.64 9.60
N TYR A 265 -17.27 25.23 8.53
CA TYR A 265 -17.20 26.67 8.31
C TYR A 265 -17.94 27.52 9.40
N PRO A 266 -19.20 27.25 9.77
CA PRO A 266 -19.90 28.06 10.78
C PRO A 266 -19.23 28.02 12.16
N VAL A 267 -18.77 26.85 12.59
CA VAL A 267 -18.15 26.65 13.91
C VAL A 267 -16.70 27.13 13.95
N CYS A 268 -15.96 27.04 12.84
CA CYS A 268 -14.61 27.58 12.71
C CYS A 268 -14.57 29.09 12.93
N GLN A 269 -15.54 29.83 12.38
CA GLN A 269 -15.67 31.29 12.58
C GLN A 269 -15.91 31.70 14.02
N LYS A 270 -16.42 30.81 14.86
CA LYS A 270 -16.75 31.05 16.27
C LYS A 270 -15.78 30.34 17.22
N ASP A 271 -14.72 29.75 16.70
CA ASP A 271 -13.72 28.95 17.45
C ASP A 271 -14.34 27.82 18.30
N ILE A 272 -15.47 27.20 17.84
CA ILE A 272 -16.17 26.13 18.54
C ILE A 272 -15.50 24.79 18.18
N PRO A 273 -14.98 24.02 19.15
CA PRO A 273 -14.37 22.74 18.88
C PRO A 273 -15.39 21.70 18.41
N ILE A 274 -14.97 20.86 17.41
CA ILE A 274 -15.77 19.75 16.95
C ILE A 274 -15.13 18.46 17.49
N TYR A 275 -15.92 17.65 18.16
CA TYR A 275 -15.52 16.30 18.58
C TYR A 275 -16.18 15.27 17.68
N VAL A 276 -15.39 14.35 17.14
CA VAL A 276 -15.90 13.20 16.38
C VAL A 276 -15.75 11.96 17.24
N LYS A 277 -16.86 11.30 17.53
CA LYS A 277 -16.95 10.20 18.49
C LYS A 277 -17.74 9.02 17.96
N ASN A 278 -17.47 7.82 18.48
CA ASN A 278 -18.14 6.61 18.08
C ASN A 278 -19.38 6.34 18.96
N THR A 279 -20.54 6.24 18.34
CA THR A 279 -21.82 5.94 19.04
C THR A 279 -21.82 4.52 19.66
N PHE A 280 -21.08 3.59 19.07
CA PHE A 280 -21.00 2.20 19.53
C PHE A 280 -19.89 1.97 20.56
N HIS A 281 -18.94 2.91 20.64
CA HIS A 281 -17.81 2.91 21.57
C HIS A 281 -17.63 4.27 22.23
N PRO A 282 -18.61 4.71 23.02
CA PRO A 282 -18.61 6.07 23.59
C PRO A 282 -17.49 6.32 24.60
N GLU A 283 -16.85 5.27 25.10
CA GLU A 283 -15.69 5.33 25.98
C GLU A 283 -14.41 5.79 25.26
N ARG A 284 -14.36 5.67 23.92
CA ARG A 284 -13.20 6.10 23.13
C ARG A 284 -13.15 7.61 23.02
N LYS A 285 -11.92 8.14 23.10
CA LYS A 285 -11.68 9.60 23.10
C LYS A 285 -12.15 10.28 21.83
N GLY A 286 -12.02 9.62 20.67
CA GLY A 286 -12.32 10.20 19.37
C GLY A 286 -11.28 11.22 18.91
N SER A 287 -11.67 12.05 17.92
CA SER A 287 -10.86 13.16 17.40
C SER A 287 -11.46 14.51 17.80
N VAL A 288 -10.60 15.51 18.08
CA VAL A 288 -11.02 16.90 18.25
C VAL A 288 -10.47 17.77 17.13
N ILE A 289 -11.33 18.60 16.56
CA ILE A 289 -10.98 19.62 15.57
C ILE A 289 -11.08 20.97 16.25
N ARG A 290 -10.00 21.73 16.28
CA ARG A 290 -9.91 23.04 16.92
C ARG A 290 -8.85 23.92 16.29
N LYS A 291 -8.93 25.25 16.53
CA LYS A 291 -7.99 26.22 15.97
C LYS A 291 -6.54 25.96 16.37
N ASP A 292 -6.31 25.80 17.68
CA ASP A 292 -4.99 25.61 18.26
C ASP A 292 -4.72 24.12 18.51
N ALA A 293 -4.82 23.30 17.45
CA ALA A 293 -4.50 21.88 17.53
C ALA A 293 -3.04 21.68 17.92
N ALA A 294 -2.78 20.79 18.88
CA ALA A 294 -1.42 20.51 19.32
C ALA A 294 -0.54 20.04 18.15
N PRO A 295 0.69 20.58 18.02
CA PRO A 295 1.59 20.16 16.97
C PRO A 295 1.89 18.66 17.14
N SER A 296 1.57 17.83 16.15
CA SER A 296 2.08 16.46 16.15
C SER A 296 3.59 16.47 15.86
N GLY A 297 4.32 15.51 16.40
CA GLY A 297 5.72 15.30 16.02
C GLY A 297 5.91 14.93 14.54
N ARG A 298 4.82 14.60 13.85
CA ARG A 298 4.83 14.12 12.45
C ARG A 298 4.44 15.24 11.48
N PRO A 299 5.07 15.28 10.28
CA PRO A 299 4.77 16.31 9.27
C PRO A 299 3.40 16.11 8.61
N ILE A 300 2.90 14.88 8.59
CA ILE A 300 1.66 14.45 7.95
C ILE A 300 0.66 14.01 9.02
N ARG A 301 -0.59 14.41 8.85
CA ARG A 301 -1.71 14.04 9.74
C ARG A 301 -2.47 12.84 9.24
N GLY A 302 -2.74 12.80 7.92
CA GLY A 302 -3.54 11.74 7.34
C GLY A 302 -3.37 11.63 5.83
N ILE A 303 -3.79 10.48 5.32
CA ILE A 303 -3.86 10.17 3.89
C ILE A 303 -5.33 9.91 3.56
N SER A 304 -5.84 10.66 2.60
CA SER A 304 -7.21 10.51 2.11
C SER A 304 -7.21 10.14 0.64
N SER A 305 -8.28 9.52 0.14
CA SER A 305 -8.38 9.13 -1.26
C SER A 305 -9.80 9.13 -1.79
N VAL A 306 -9.93 9.48 -3.07
CA VAL A 306 -11.15 9.30 -3.86
C VAL A 306 -10.92 8.12 -4.80
N LYS A 307 -11.64 7.03 -4.53
CA LYS A 307 -11.42 5.73 -5.19
C LYS A 307 -11.69 5.77 -6.69
N GLU A 308 -12.65 6.57 -7.13
CA GLU A 308 -13.08 6.66 -8.53
C GLU A 308 -12.92 8.08 -9.03
N THR A 309 -11.94 8.27 -9.89
CA THR A 309 -11.57 9.56 -10.48
C THR A 309 -11.38 9.37 -11.98
N SER A 310 -11.84 10.34 -12.76
CA SER A 310 -11.47 10.47 -14.16
C SER A 310 -10.78 11.82 -14.37
N THR A 311 -9.80 11.86 -15.26
CA THR A 311 -9.16 13.11 -15.65
C THR A 311 -9.62 13.54 -17.02
N VAL A 312 -9.94 14.83 -17.16
CA VAL A 312 -10.26 15.50 -18.43
C VAL A 312 -9.17 16.54 -18.66
N THR A 313 -8.44 16.40 -19.74
CA THR A 313 -7.34 17.33 -20.09
C THR A 313 -7.69 18.14 -21.31
N VAL A 314 -7.71 19.47 -21.14
CA VAL A 314 -7.79 20.46 -22.23
C VAL A 314 -6.37 20.87 -22.59
N SER A 315 -5.99 20.79 -23.85
CA SER A 315 -4.64 21.11 -24.30
C SER A 315 -4.59 21.74 -25.69
N GLY A 316 -3.58 22.55 -25.92
CA GLY A 316 -3.30 23.11 -27.22
C GLY A 316 -2.43 24.37 -27.19
N PRO A 317 -1.75 24.70 -28.28
CA PRO A 317 -0.91 25.91 -28.38
C PRO A 317 -1.69 27.22 -28.21
N ALA A 318 -2.98 27.25 -28.52
CA ALA A 318 -3.83 28.45 -28.36
C ALA A 318 -4.15 28.79 -26.88
N MET A 319 -3.71 27.97 -25.93
CA MET A 319 -3.85 28.27 -24.50
C MET A 319 -2.74 29.19 -23.99
N VAL A 320 -1.57 29.19 -24.64
CA VAL A 320 -0.35 29.87 -24.15
C VAL A 320 -0.51 31.38 -24.26
N GLY A 321 -0.41 32.08 -23.13
CA GLY A 321 -0.50 33.55 -23.07
C GLY A 321 -1.88 34.13 -23.39
N VAL A 322 -2.92 33.33 -23.52
CA VAL A 322 -4.28 33.78 -23.83
C VAL A 322 -5.08 33.97 -22.54
N ILE A 323 -5.44 35.25 -22.31
CA ILE A 323 -6.23 35.60 -21.13
C ILE A 323 -7.65 35.02 -21.22
N GLY A 324 -8.11 34.37 -20.17
CA GLY A 324 -9.48 33.95 -20.00
C GLY A 324 -9.80 32.51 -20.41
N VAL A 325 -8.83 31.71 -20.86
CA VAL A 325 -9.05 30.28 -21.17
C VAL A 325 -9.59 29.52 -19.97
N ASN A 326 -8.96 29.66 -18.81
CA ASN A 326 -9.43 29.02 -17.56
C ASN A 326 -10.85 29.46 -17.18
N ARG A 327 -11.21 30.75 -17.39
CA ARG A 327 -12.59 31.20 -17.16
C ARG A 327 -13.56 30.42 -18.05
N ARG A 328 -13.27 30.27 -19.33
CA ARG A 328 -14.13 29.51 -20.28
C ARG A 328 -14.27 28.06 -19.80
N ILE A 329 -13.17 27.39 -19.48
CA ILE A 329 -13.19 26.00 -18.96
C ILE A 329 -14.11 25.88 -17.73
N PHE A 330 -13.88 26.67 -16.69
CA PHE A 330 -14.63 26.55 -15.44
C PHE A 330 -16.08 27.02 -15.55
N THR A 331 -16.37 28.06 -16.35
CA THR A 331 -17.75 28.49 -16.62
C THR A 331 -18.52 27.38 -17.32
N THR A 332 -17.99 26.82 -18.39
CA THR A 332 -18.61 25.72 -19.14
C THR A 332 -18.95 24.52 -18.26
N LEU A 333 -18.02 24.10 -17.40
CA LEU A 333 -18.26 23.00 -16.47
C LEU A 333 -19.28 23.35 -15.39
N SER A 334 -19.21 24.57 -14.85
CA SER A 334 -20.16 25.06 -13.85
C SER A 334 -21.59 25.11 -14.38
N ASP A 335 -21.78 25.66 -15.56
CA ASP A 335 -23.07 25.74 -16.26
C ASP A 335 -23.61 24.35 -16.60
N GLY A 336 -22.70 23.42 -16.88
CA GLY A 336 -23.00 21.99 -17.02
C GLY A 336 -23.31 21.25 -15.71
N GLY A 337 -23.19 21.91 -14.56
CA GLY A 337 -23.39 21.29 -13.22
C GLY A 337 -22.31 20.29 -12.85
N ILE A 338 -21.10 20.39 -13.43
CA ILE A 338 -19.98 19.47 -13.20
C ILE A 338 -19.06 20.03 -12.12
N SER A 339 -18.80 19.24 -11.08
CA SER A 339 -17.88 19.58 -10.01
C SER A 339 -16.46 19.10 -10.33
N VAL A 340 -15.50 20.02 -10.28
CA VAL A 340 -14.06 19.73 -10.39
C VAL A 340 -13.46 19.76 -8.99
N PHE A 341 -12.78 18.67 -8.58
CA PHE A 341 -12.23 18.58 -7.21
C PHE A 341 -10.70 18.63 -7.15
N MET A 342 -10.00 18.56 -8.30
CA MET A 342 -8.56 18.78 -8.40
C MET A 342 -8.23 19.36 -9.77
N VAL A 343 -7.29 20.28 -9.80
CA VAL A 343 -6.80 20.94 -11.04
C VAL A 343 -5.29 20.88 -11.06
N ALA A 344 -4.73 20.39 -12.15
CA ALA A 344 -3.30 20.44 -12.43
C ALA A 344 -3.06 21.21 -13.73
N GLN A 345 -2.30 22.28 -13.66
CA GLN A 345 -1.97 23.11 -14.82
C GLN A 345 -0.45 23.15 -15.03
N ASN A 346 -0.01 22.97 -16.27
CA ASN A 346 1.40 23.09 -16.63
C ASN A 346 1.87 24.54 -16.57
N SER A 347 3.11 24.75 -16.14
CA SER A 347 3.75 26.07 -16.15
C SER A 347 3.86 26.70 -17.55
N SER A 348 3.85 25.88 -18.60
CA SER A 348 3.84 26.32 -20.01
C SER A 348 2.46 26.77 -20.50
N GLU A 349 1.42 26.67 -19.66
CA GLU A 349 0.02 26.96 -19.99
C GLU A 349 -0.54 26.15 -21.18
N THR A 350 0.17 25.12 -21.65
CA THR A 350 -0.23 24.32 -22.81
C THR A 350 -1.32 23.30 -22.51
N SER A 351 -1.55 23.01 -21.23
CA SER A 351 -2.58 22.05 -20.83
C SER A 351 -3.09 22.30 -19.42
N THR A 352 -4.38 22.02 -19.22
CA THR A 352 -5.04 21.99 -17.90
C THR A 352 -5.76 20.65 -17.73
N THR A 353 -5.39 19.91 -16.71
CA THR A 353 -5.98 18.62 -16.34
C THR A 353 -6.93 18.80 -15.15
N LEU A 354 -8.14 18.32 -15.30
CA LEU A 354 -9.25 18.47 -14.37
C LEU A 354 -9.67 17.10 -13.86
N CYS A 355 -9.79 16.91 -12.54
CA CYS A 355 -10.33 15.70 -11.95
C CYS A 355 -11.82 15.85 -11.68
N VAL A 356 -12.60 14.92 -12.22
CA VAL A 356 -14.05 14.86 -12.09
C VAL A 356 -14.51 13.45 -11.73
N THR A 357 -15.79 13.30 -11.39
CA THR A 357 -16.35 11.95 -11.18
C THR A 357 -16.47 11.22 -12.53
N PRO A 358 -16.36 9.88 -12.57
CA PRO A 358 -16.52 9.12 -13.81
C PRO A 358 -17.89 9.33 -14.48
N ALA A 359 -18.93 9.59 -13.65
CA ALA A 359 -20.28 9.87 -14.17
C ALA A 359 -20.34 11.16 -15.00
N ASP A 360 -19.55 12.16 -14.63
CA ASP A 360 -19.54 13.48 -15.27
C ASP A 360 -18.49 13.60 -16.38
N ALA A 361 -17.53 12.70 -16.44
CA ALA A 361 -16.34 12.83 -17.26
C ALA A 361 -16.63 12.96 -18.77
N ARG A 362 -17.49 12.12 -19.33
CA ARG A 362 -17.89 12.18 -20.74
C ARG A 362 -18.66 13.45 -21.08
N LYS A 363 -19.55 13.86 -20.17
CA LYS A 363 -20.30 15.12 -20.33
C LYS A 363 -19.34 16.31 -20.30
N ALA A 364 -18.34 16.29 -19.41
CA ALA A 364 -17.31 17.32 -19.35
C ALA A 364 -16.56 17.47 -20.66
N CYS A 365 -16.10 16.36 -21.26
CA CYS A 365 -15.44 16.40 -22.57
C CYS A 365 -16.34 16.99 -23.65
N GLN A 366 -17.60 16.55 -23.75
CA GLN A 366 -18.55 17.05 -24.76
C GLN A 366 -18.79 18.55 -24.63
N LEU A 367 -18.95 19.06 -23.41
CA LEU A 367 -19.17 20.49 -23.17
C LEU A 367 -17.92 21.31 -23.51
N LEU A 368 -16.73 20.82 -23.14
CA LEU A 368 -15.46 21.50 -23.43
C LEU A 368 -15.15 21.48 -24.93
N ASP A 369 -15.40 20.37 -25.62
CA ASP A 369 -15.22 20.28 -27.09
C ASP A 369 -16.18 21.23 -27.84
N ALA A 370 -17.40 21.39 -27.34
CA ALA A 370 -18.34 22.34 -27.89
C ALA A 370 -17.91 23.80 -27.63
N GLU A 371 -17.41 24.11 -26.45
CA GLU A 371 -16.92 25.44 -26.09
C GLU A 371 -15.70 25.88 -26.95
N PHE A 372 -14.79 24.93 -27.21
CA PHE A 372 -13.56 25.17 -27.97
C PHE A 372 -13.62 24.67 -29.41
N ALA A 373 -14.84 24.49 -29.98
CA ALA A 373 -15.02 23.89 -31.30
C ALA A 373 -14.29 24.62 -32.42
N ALA A 374 -14.22 25.96 -32.38
CA ALA A 374 -13.51 26.76 -33.39
C ALA A 374 -11.99 26.51 -33.31
N GLU A 375 -11.41 26.58 -32.15
CA GLU A 375 -9.98 26.39 -31.95
C GLU A 375 -9.56 24.93 -32.23
N ILE A 376 -10.45 23.95 -31.98
CA ILE A 376 -10.22 22.56 -32.35
C ILE A 376 -10.26 22.38 -33.87
N ALA A 377 -11.23 22.99 -34.55
CA ALA A 377 -11.34 22.93 -36.02
C ALA A 377 -10.14 23.56 -36.73
N ASP A 378 -9.58 24.62 -36.18
CA ASP A 378 -8.37 25.30 -36.66
C ASP A 378 -7.06 24.58 -36.27
N GLY A 379 -7.13 23.48 -35.50
CA GLY A 379 -5.95 22.74 -35.01
C GLY A 379 -5.15 23.48 -33.94
N ALA A 380 -5.68 24.57 -33.39
CA ALA A 380 -5.06 25.36 -32.33
C ALA A 380 -5.26 24.77 -30.92
N MET A 381 -6.28 23.92 -30.75
CA MET A 381 -6.53 23.11 -29.55
C MET A 381 -6.82 21.66 -29.93
N ASN A 382 -6.52 20.76 -29.02
CA ASN A 382 -6.88 19.36 -29.15
C ASN A 382 -8.27 19.10 -28.54
N PRO A 383 -9.02 18.10 -29.04
CA PRO A 383 -10.19 17.61 -28.34
C PRO A 383 -9.85 17.22 -26.87
N ALA A 384 -10.77 17.40 -25.96
CA ALA A 384 -10.58 17.09 -24.55
C ALA A 384 -10.24 15.60 -24.35
N ALA A 385 -9.09 15.33 -23.76
CA ALA A 385 -8.63 13.97 -23.53
C ALA A 385 -9.18 13.42 -22.22
N LEU A 386 -9.83 12.25 -22.27
CA LEU A 386 -10.39 11.55 -21.12
C LEU A 386 -9.49 10.36 -20.72
N VAL A 387 -9.18 10.26 -19.44
CA VAL A 387 -8.59 9.05 -18.86
C VAL A 387 -9.44 8.59 -17.68
N ASP A 388 -9.97 7.38 -17.78
CA ASP A 388 -10.76 6.71 -16.74
C ASP A 388 -9.92 5.71 -15.95
N GLY A 389 -10.52 5.13 -14.91
CA GLY A 389 -9.86 4.06 -14.11
C GLY A 389 -8.78 4.57 -13.17
N LEU A 390 -8.88 5.82 -12.76
CA LEU A 390 -7.93 6.48 -11.87
C LEU A 390 -8.48 6.60 -10.43
N SER A 391 -7.58 6.94 -9.51
CA SER A 391 -7.88 7.32 -8.13
C SER A 391 -7.05 8.52 -7.74
N SER A 392 -7.63 9.45 -7.00
CA SER A 392 -6.87 10.56 -6.42
C SER A 392 -6.50 10.27 -4.96
N VAL A 393 -5.30 10.68 -4.57
CA VAL A 393 -4.76 10.54 -3.22
C VAL A 393 -4.28 11.91 -2.75
N ALA A 394 -4.60 12.27 -1.52
CA ALA A 394 -4.11 13.47 -0.87
C ALA A 394 -3.41 13.12 0.43
N VAL A 395 -2.22 13.64 0.60
CA VAL A 395 -1.45 13.60 1.84
C VAL A 395 -1.62 14.95 2.51
N VAL A 396 -2.14 14.95 3.74
CA VAL A 396 -2.55 16.17 4.45
C VAL A 396 -1.72 16.40 5.71
N GLY A 397 -1.27 17.62 5.90
CA GLY A 397 -0.56 18.07 7.11
C GLY A 397 -0.08 19.50 7.02
N GLU A 398 -0.42 20.31 8.01
CA GLU A 398 -0.08 21.75 8.06
C GLU A 398 1.44 22.03 8.03
N ARG A 399 2.23 21.08 8.56
CA ARG A 399 3.69 21.24 8.64
C ARG A 399 4.44 20.88 7.37
N MET A 400 3.82 20.21 6.41
CA MET A 400 4.49 19.80 5.16
C MET A 400 5.10 21.00 4.42
N ARG A 401 4.44 22.15 4.46
CA ARG A 401 4.86 23.37 3.79
C ARG A 401 6.25 23.87 4.22
N HIS A 402 6.61 23.68 5.49
CA HIS A 402 7.84 24.22 6.08
C HIS A 402 8.92 23.16 6.35
N MET A 403 8.68 21.92 5.93
CA MET A 403 9.62 20.81 6.11
C MET A 403 10.29 20.45 4.77
N PRO A 404 11.57 20.80 4.58
CA PRO A 404 12.31 20.37 3.39
C PRO A 404 12.33 18.86 3.28
N GLY A 405 12.20 18.36 2.04
CA GLY A 405 12.34 16.94 1.73
C GLY A 405 11.05 16.12 1.72
N ILE A 406 9.92 16.58 2.27
CA ILE A 406 8.67 15.81 2.33
C ILE A 406 8.16 15.39 0.94
N ALA A 407 8.10 16.33 -0.01
CA ALA A 407 7.72 16.01 -1.39
C ALA A 407 8.71 15.03 -2.04
N GLY A 408 10.02 15.22 -1.80
CA GLY A 408 11.08 14.32 -2.26
C GLY A 408 10.91 12.91 -1.70
N GLN A 409 10.63 12.76 -0.40
CA GLN A 409 10.37 11.47 0.24
C GLN A 409 9.13 10.82 -0.36
N LEU A 410 8.02 11.55 -0.51
CA LEU A 410 6.78 11.04 -1.09
C LEU A 410 7.02 10.49 -2.50
N PHE A 411 7.58 11.29 -3.41
CA PHE A 411 7.81 10.86 -4.79
C PHE A 411 8.86 9.74 -4.89
N SER A 412 9.88 9.74 -4.04
CA SER A 412 10.89 8.67 -4.00
C SER A 412 10.27 7.35 -3.56
N VAL A 413 9.41 7.36 -2.54
CA VAL A 413 8.73 6.17 -2.04
C VAL A 413 7.78 5.61 -3.10
N LEU A 414 7.02 6.46 -3.79
CA LEU A 414 6.14 6.02 -4.89
C LEU A 414 6.95 5.42 -6.05
N GLY A 415 8.01 6.11 -6.48
CA GLY A 415 8.86 5.67 -7.59
C GLY A 415 9.56 4.34 -7.32
N ARG A 416 10.14 4.14 -6.13
CA ARG A 416 10.77 2.87 -5.72
C ARG A 416 9.81 1.69 -5.72
N ASN A 417 8.52 1.96 -5.50
CA ASN A 417 7.47 0.94 -5.51
C ASN A 417 6.76 0.81 -6.87
N GLY A 418 7.27 1.46 -7.92
CA GLY A 418 6.73 1.36 -9.28
C GLY A 418 5.39 2.03 -9.48
N ILE A 419 5.05 3.01 -8.63
CA ILE A 419 3.79 3.74 -8.72
C ILE A 419 3.98 4.96 -9.60
N SER A 420 3.27 4.99 -10.75
CA SER A 420 3.26 6.12 -11.68
C SER A 420 2.22 7.15 -11.27
N ILE A 421 2.57 8.43 -11.42
CA ILE A 421 1.69 9.56 -11.12
C ILE A 421 1.19 10.15 -12.43
N ASN A 422 -0.14 10.21 -12.63
CA ASN A 422 -0.77 10.75 -13.81
C ASN A 422 -0.93 12.29 -13.76
N ALA A 423 -1.19 12.83 -12.58
CA ALA A 423 -1.29 14.27 -12.34
C ALA A 423 -0.95 14.58 -10.89
N THR A 424 -0.47 15.79 -10.61
CA THR A 424 -0.19 16.24 -9.24
C THR A 424 -0.57 17.70 -9.08
N ALA A 425 -1.07 18.06 -7.90
CA ALA A 425 -1.35 19.43 -7.50
C ALA A 425 -0.74 19.72 -6.13
N MET A 426 -0.03 20.82 -6.03
CA MET A 426 0.57 21.31 -4.79
C MET A 426 0.57 22.84 -4.82
N GLY A 427 -0.28 23.47 -4.03
CA GLY A 427 -0.35 24.94 -3.93
C GLY A 427 0.68 25.51 -2.98
N GLY A 428 1.06 26.76 -3.19
CA GLY A 428 2.05 27.46 -2.35
C GLY A 428 1.56 27.75 -0.92
N GLN A 429 0.25 27.65 -0.66
CA GLN A 429 -0.36 27.80 0.66
C GLN A 429 -1.07 26.54 1.14
N GLU A 430 -1.07 25.48 0.35
CA GLU A 430 -1.84 24.28 0.63
C GLU A 430 -1.17 23.38 1.67
N MET A 431 -2.02 22.80 2.49
CA MET A 431 -1.66 21.85 3.54
C MET A 431 -1.74 20.41 3.01
N ASN A 432 -1.93 20.25 1.72
CA ASN A 432 -2.00 18.96 1.06
C ASN A 432 -1.06 18.88 -0.14
N LEU A 433 -0.65 17.66 -0.45
CA LEU A 433 -0.09 17.26 -1.73
C LEU A 433 -1.01 16.20 -2.33
N SER A 434 -1.67 16.57 -3.41
CA SER A 434 -2.62 15.70 -4.10
C SER A 434 -2.04 15.16 -5.40
N PHE A 435 -2.31 13.92 -5.71
CA PHE A 435 -1.87 13.29 -6.95
C PHE A 435 -2.84 12.20 -7.38
N VAL A 436 -2.76 11.84 -8.66
CA VAL A 436 -3.62 10.84 -9.31
C VAL A 436 -2.78 9.65 -9.74
N VAL A 437 -3.25 8.45 -9.39
CA VAL A 437 -2.63 7.18 -9.75
C VAL A 437 -3.63 6.28 -10.46
N ASP A 438 -3.16 5.22 -11.11
CA ASP A 438 -4.01 4.15 -11.59
C ASP A 438 -4.79 3.52 -10.42
N ARG A 439 -6.06 3.20 -10.64
CA ARG A 439 -6.94 2.62 -9.61
C ARG A 439 -6.44 1.29 -9.07
N SER A 440 -5.78 0.49 -9.89
CA SER A 440 -5.17 -0.78 -9.50
C SER A 440 -4.04 -0.59 -8.49
N GLN A 441 -3.37 0.57 -8.52
CA GLN A 441 -2.27 0.92 -7.61
C GLN A 441 -2.72 1.60 -6.32
N LEU A 442 -4.00 1.95 -6.15
CA LEU A 442 -4.48 2.73 -5.01
C LEU A 442 -4.11 2.10 -3.67
N ARG A 443 -4.40 0.81 -3.50
CA ARG A 443 -4.11 0.09 -2.24
C ARG A 443 -2.61 0.12 -1.92
N LYS A 444 -1.77 -0.19 -2.90
CA LYS A 444 -0.32 -0.16 -2.76
C LYS A 444 0.17 1.26 -2.42
N THR A 445 -0.36 2.26 -3.10
CA THR A 445 -0.03 3.68 -2.87
C THR A 445 -0.28 4.09 -1.42
N ILE A 446 -1.48 3.82 -0.89
CA ILE A 446 -1.84 4.20 0.48
C ILE A 446 -0.99 3.44 1.50
N ASN A 447 -0.75 2.13 1.30
CA ASN A 447 0.11 1.32 2.17
C ASN A 447 1.54 1.89 2.23
N VAL A 448 2.16 2.12 1.09
CA VAL A 448 3.53 2.63 0.97
C VAL A 448 3.68 3.99 1.66
N LEU A 449 2.71 4.88 1.47
CA LEU A 449 2.73 6.20 2.10
C LEU A 449 2.49 6.12 3.61
N HIS A 450 1.51 5.30 4.03
CA HIS A 450 1.21 5.13 5.44
C HIS A 450 2.41 4.54 6.19
N ASP A 451 3.03 3.52 5.64
CA ASP A 451 4.25 2.92 6.17
C ASP A 451 5.36 3.97 6.30
N SER A 452 5.65 4.70 5.23
CA SER A 452 6.73 5.68 5.18
C SER A 452 6.55 6.88 6.13
N PHE A 453 5.31 7.30 6.41
CA PHE A 453 5.05 8.54 7.16
C PHE A 453 4.46 8.34 8.56
N PHE A 454 3.82 7.21 8.82
CA PHE A 454 3.15 6.94 10.09
C PHE A 454 3.78 5.80 10.88
N LEU A 455 4.33 4.81 10.19
CA LEU A 455 5.03 3.69 10.78
C LEU A 455 6.56 3.85 10.69
N SER A 456 7.05 5.06 10.43
CA SER A 456 8.47 5.36 10.19
C SER A 456 9.44 5.00 11.32
N GLU A 457 8.98 4.46 12.43
CA GLU A 457 9.82 3.75 13.40
C GLU A 457 10.11 2.31 12.95
N HIS A 458 9.41 1.81 11.90
CA HIS A 458 9.52 0.44 11.39
C HIS A 458 9.47 0.44 9.86
N GLU A 459 10.36 -0.34 9.25
CA GLU A 459 10.35 -0.64 7.82
C GLU A 459 9.81 -2.06 7.63
N ASP A 460 8.73 -2.21 6.84
CA ASP A 460 8.17 -3.52 6.49
C ASP A 460 8.84 -4.06 5.24
N LEU A 461 9.36 -5.28 5.30
CA LEU A 461 9.94 -6.01 4.18
C LEU A 461 9.13 -7.27 3.93
N ASN A 462 8.55 -7.40 2.75
CA ASN A 462 7.64 -8.49 2.40
C ASN A 462 8.35 -9.54 1.55
N LEU A 463 8.53 -10.75 2.10
CA LEU A 463 9.31 -11.83 1.49
C LEU A 463 8.41 -12.85 0.80
N PHE A 464 8.75 -13.16 -0.44
CA PHE A 464 8.27 -14.31 -1.19
C PHE A 464 9.41 -15.32 -1.33
N ILE A 465 9.35 -16.42 -0.58
CA ILE A 465 10.44 -17.42 -0.51
C ILE A 465 10.11 -18.58 -1.44
N CYS A 466 10.96 -18.79 -2.46
CA CYS A 466 10.90 -19.89 -3.39
C CYS A 466 11.95 -20.94 -3.04
N GLY A 467 11.50 -22.16 -2.76
CA GLY A 467 12.36 -23.26 -2.34
C GLY A 467 12.44 -23.44 -0.83
N THR A 468 11.91 -24.57 -0.34
CA THR A 468 11.87 -24.94 1.08
C THR A 468 12.78 -26.12 1.41
N GLY A 469 13.80 -26.35 0.56
CA GLY A 469 14.85 -27.32 0.78
C GLY A 469 15.80 -26.93 1.92
N THR A 470 17.02 -27.46 1.86
CA THR A 470 18.01 -27.29 2.95
C THR A 470 18.32 -25.82 3.24
N VAL A 471 18.59 -25.01 2.22
CA VAL A 471 18.89 -23.57 2.40
C VAL A 471 17.65 -22.76 2.79
N GLY A 472 16.53 -22.92 2.09
CA GLY A 472 15.29 -22.17 2.41
C GLY A 472 14.71 -22.54 3.78
N GLY A 473 14.78 -23.82 4.18
CA GLY A 473 14.37 -24.23 5.52
C GLY A 473 15.23 -23.63 6.63
N SER A 474 16.56 -23.57 6.43
CA SER A 474 17.49 -22.91 7.36
C SER A 474 17.25 -21.39 7.41
N LEU A 475 17.00 -20.75 6.27
CA LEU A 475 16.65 -19.32 6.21
C LEU A 475 15.39 -19.01 7.02
N LEU A 476 14.33 -19.78 6.82
CA LEU A 476 13.07 -19.61 7.57
C LEU A 476 13.29 -19.74 9.08
N GLN A 477 14.12 -20.70 9.50
CA GLN A 477 14.47 -20.86 10.92
C GLN A 477 15.26 -19.65 11.44
N GLN A 478 16.25 -19.14 10.70
CA GLN A 478 17.03 -17.96 11.07
C GLN A 478 16.14 -16.71 11.16
N ILE A 479 15.21 -16.52 10.22
CA ILE A 479 14.24 -15.43 10.27
C ILE A 479 13.36 -15.56 11.53
N ALA A 480 12.85 -16.76 11.83
CA ALA A 480 12.04 -16.98 13.02
C ALA A 480 12.76 -16.58 14.32
N GLN A 481 14.07 -16.85 14.39
CA GLN A 481 14.90 -16.51 15.56
C GLN A 481 15.25 -15.03 15.68
N GLN A 482 15.39 -14.32 14.55
CA GLN A 482 15.92 -12.97 14.52
C GLN A 482 14.87 -11.87 14.34
N ARG A 483 13.67 -12.19 13.79
CA ARG A 483 12.66 -11.19 13.42
C ARG A 483 12.28 -10.24 14.56
N ASP A 484 12.08 -10.77 15.78
CA ASP A 484 11.67 -9.96 16.94
C ASP A 484 12.79 -9.05 17.44
N LYS A 485 14.04 -9.49 17.30
CA LYS A 485 15.22 -8.68 17.61
C LYS A 485 15.39 -7.56 16.61
N LEU A 486 15.29 -7.86 15.32
CA LEU A 486 15.39 -6.87 14.24
C LEU A 486 14.30 -5.81 14.37
N PHE A 487 13.07 -6.22 14.71
CA PHE A 487 11.99 -5.28 14.95
C PHE A 487 12.32 -4.33 16.11
N ARG A 488 12.79 -4.84 17.25
CA ARG A 488 13.09 -4.02 18.44
C ARG A 488 14.31 -3.13 18.28
N GLU A 489 15.38 -3.63 17.66
CA GLU A 489 16.68 -2.93 17.63
C GLU A 489 16.85 -2.04 16.38
N ARG A 490 16.18 -2.38 15.27
CA ARG A 490 16.35 -1.69 13.99
C ARG A 490 15.05 -1.19 13.38
N GLY A 491 13.91 -1.44 14.01
CA GLY A 491 12.62 -1.08 13.44
C GLY A 491 12.30 -1.82 12.13
N LEU A 492 12.92 -2.99 11.88
CA LEU A 492 12.69 -3.78 10.67
C LEU A 492 11.73 -4.92 10.95
N LYS A 493 10.55 -4.89 10.32
CA LYS A 493 9.59 -5.98 10.35
C LYS A 493 9.74 -6.84 9.10
N ILE A 494 10.18 -8.07 9.28
CA ILE A 494 10.24 -9.06 8.20
C ILE A 494 8.91 -9.82 8.18
N ASN A 495 8.17 -9.65 7.11
CA ASN A 495 6.88 -10.27 6.86
C ASN A 495 7.01 -11.30 5.73
N ILE A 496 6.73 -12.57 6.00
CA ILE A 496 6.76 -13.62 4.98
C ILE A 496 5.35 -13.74 4.42
N VAL A 497 5.15 -13.30 3.19
CA VAL A 497 3.83 -13.25 2.54
C VAL A 497 3.60 -14.39 1.55
N GLY A 498 4.66 -15.08 1.14
CA GLY A 498 4.56 -16.25 0.28
C GLY A 498 5.69 -17.25 0.52
N ILE A 499 5.35 -18.52 0.56
CA ILE A 499 6.31 -19.63 0.58
C ILE A 499 5.87 -20.64 -0.48
N SER A 500 6.75 -20.95 -1.45
CA SER A 500 6.47 -21.91 -2.50
C SER A 500 7.55 -22.96 -2.58
N GLY A 501 7.12 -24.22 -2.54
CA GLY A 501 7.91 -25.37 -2.92
C GLY A 501 7.51 -25.91 -4.29
N ARG A 502 8.01 -27.11 -4.65
CA ARG A 502 7.66 -27.75 -5.92
C ARG A 502 6.18 -28.18 -5.98
N SER A 503 5.65 -28.72 -4.89
CA SER A 503 4.30 -29.33 -4.84
C SER A 503 3.29 -28.51 -4.04
N HIS A 504 3.72 -27.70 -3.08
CA HIS A 504 2.85 -26.95 -2.19
C HIS A 504 3.30 -25.50 -2.08
N ALA A 505 2.33 -24.61 -1.92
CA ALA A 505 2.58 -23.20 -1.66
C ALA A 505 1.51 -22.62 -0.72
N ILE A 506 1.89 -21.57 0.01
CA ILE A 506 1.01 -20.79 0.85
C ILE A 506 1.29 -19.30 0.66
N TYR A 507 0.22 -18.51 0.62
CA TYR A 507 0.28 -17.06 0.47
C TYR A 507 -0.66 -16.40 1.47
N ASN A 508 -0.18 -15.38 2.15
CA ASN A 508 -0.95 -14.60 3.12
C ASN A 508 -0.38 -13.19 3.24
N ALA A 509 -1.13 -12.19 2.82
CA ALA A 509 -0.71 -10.79 2.87
C ALA A 509 -0.47 -10.27 4.30
N GLU A 510 -1.16 -10.85 5.30
CA GLU A 510 -1.00 -10.50 6.71
C GLU A 510 0.23 -11.17 7.37
N GLY A 511 0.85 -12.10 6.68
CA GLY A 511 2.06 -12.79 7.09
C GLY A 511 1.87 -14.26 7.43
N ILE A 512 2.95 -15.01 7.22
CA ILE A 512 3.07 -16.44 7.51
C ILE A 512 4.08 -16.59 8.65
N ASP A 513 3.75 -17.37 9.67
CA ASP A 513 4.69 -17.65 10.76
C ASP A 513 5.80 -18.62 10.30
N PRO A 514 7.07 -18.15 10.25
CA PRO A 514 8.17 -18.99 9.80
C PRO A 514 8.49 -20.18 10.72
N ALA A 515 8.03 -20.16 11.95
CA ALA A 515 8.22 -21.28 12.88
C ALA A 515 7.32 -22.49 12.53
N HIS A 516 6.12 -22.22 11.99
CA HIS A 516 5.10 -23.23 11.70
C HIS A 516 4.84 -23.39 10.18
N TYR A 517 5.72 -22.90 9.31
CA TYR A 517 5.50 -22.89 7.87
C TYR A 517 5.27 -24.28 7.26
N ARG A 518 5.86 -25.34 7.81
CA ARG A 518 5.72 -26.70 7.27
C ARG A 518 4.30 -27.23 7.40
N GLU A 519 3.68 -27.00 8.54
CA GLU A 519 2.29 -27.36 8.79
C GLU A 519 1.34 -26.55 7.91
N ALA A 520 1.59 -25.24 7.83
CA ALA A 520 0.83 -24.34 6.99
C ALA A 520 0.93 -24.72 5.49
N MET A 521 2.11 -25.11 5.00
CA MET A 521 2.29 -25.55 3.62
C MET A 521 1.56 -26.87 3.32
N GLN A 522 1.43 -27.80 4.28
CA GLN A 522 0.67 -29.04 4.08
C GLN A 522 -0.82 -28.79 3.84
N GLN A 523 -1.34 -27.69 4.40
CA GLN A 523 -2.72 -27.23 4.21
C GLN A 523 -2.85 -26.26 3.04
N GLY A 524 -1.73 -25.86 2.42
CA GLY A 524 -1.66 -24.91 1.32
C GLY A 524 -2.12 -25.48 -0.02
N GLY A 525 -2.18 -24.63 -1.02
CA GLY A 525 -2.52 -25.01 -2.38
C GLY A 525 -1.35 -25.61 -3.16
N GLU A 526 -1.56 -25.87 -4.45
CA GLU A 526 -0.50 -26.31 -5.36
C GLU A 526 0.65 -25.30 -5.42
N GLY A 527 1.89 -25.81 -5.43
CA GLY A 527 3.09 -25.03 -5.66
C GLY A 527 3.34 -24.83 -7.15
N GLY A 528 4.40 -24.13 -7.46
CA GLY A 528 4.85 -23.91 -8.84
C GLY A 528 5.25 -22.48 -9.13
N VAL A 529 6.07 -22.32 -10.15
CA VAL A 529 6.69 -21.03 -10.49
C VAL A 529 5.65 -20.05 -11.02
N GLU A 530 4.83 -20.44 -12.00
CA GLU A 530 3.84 -19.55 -12.60
C GLU A 530 2.78 -19.09 -11.59
N ARG A 531 2.34 -19.99 -10.70
CA ARG A 531 1.41 -19.61 -9.64
C ARG A 531 2.03 -18.57 -8.72
N MET A 532 3.29 -18.76 -8.34
CA MET A 532 3.98 -17.79 -7.50
C MET A 532 4.12 -16.43 -8.17
N MET A 533 4.37 -16.38 -9.48
CA MET A 533 4.41 -15.14 -10.24
C MET A 533 3.05 -14.43 -10.23
N HIS A 534 1.97 -15.16 -10.49
CA HIS A 534 0.60 -14.61 -10.42
C HIS A 534 0.27 -14.06 -9.04
N GLU A 535 0.57 -14.80 -7.98
CA GLU A 535 0.31 -14.34 -6.61
C GLU A 535 1.11 -13.07 -6.25
N ILE A 536 2.37 -12.98 -6.68
CA ILE A 536 3.19 -11.76 -6.49
C ILE A 536 2.57 -10.57 -7.22
N GLU A 537 2.11 -10.77 -8.45
CA GLU A 537 1.48 -9.73 -9.28
C GLU A 537 0.11 -9.31 -8.73
N ASP A 538 -0.73 -10.28 -8.35
CA ASP A 538 -2.08 -10.04 -7.82
C ASP A 538 -2.04 -9.38 -6.44
N MET A 539 -1.18 -9.84 -5.55
CA MET A 539 -0.99 -9.23 -4.24
C MET A 539 -0.45 -7.81 -4.34
N ASN A 540 0.44 -7.56 -5.31
CA ASN A 540 1.07 -6.26 -5.59
C ASN A 540 1.49 -5.52 -4.30
N ILE A 541 2.20 -6.22 -3.40
CA ILE A 541 2.60 -5.71 -2.09
C ILE A 541 3.84 -4.82 -2.23
N PHE A 542 3.90 -3.75 -1.46
CA PHE A 542 5.06 -2.86 -1.42
C PHE A 542 6.28 -3.52 -0.77
N ASN A 543 7.50 -2.99 -1.01
CA ASN A 543 8.76 -3.49 -0.47
C ASN A 543 8.92 -5.03 -0.62
N SER A 544 8.50 -5.56 -1.77
CA SER A 544 8.55 -6.99 -2.04
C SER A 544 9.95 -7.45 -2.38
N VAL A 545 10.33 -8.60 -1.80
CA VAL A 545 11.59 -9.29 -2.09
C VAL A 545 11.29 -10.74 -2.46
N PHE A 546 11.68 -11.13 -3.66
CA PHE A 546 11.68 -12.52 -4.07
C PHE A 546 13.00 -13.17 -3.66
N VAL A 547 12.90 -14.23 -2.88
CA VAL A 547 14.07 -14.97 -2.34
C VAL A 547 14.12 -16.34 -3.00
N ASP A 548 15.10 -16.55 -3.88
CA ASP A 548 15.29 -17.83 -4.57
C ASP A 548 16.31 -18.71 -3.85
N CYS A 549 15.81 -19.74 -3.17
CA CYS A 549 16.59 -20.79 -2.54
C CYS A 549 16.58 -22.11 -3.36
N THR A 550 16.34 -22.03 -4.66
CA THR A 550 16.28 -23.18 -5.57
C THR A 550 17.55 -23.33 -6.43
N ALA A 551 17.58 -24.37 -7.24
CA ALA A 551 18.54 -24.56 -8.33
C ALA A 551 17.81 -24.74 -9.69
N SER A 552 16.62 -24.09 -9.83
CA SER A 552 15.74 -24.24 -10.98
C SER A 552 16.02 -23.19 -12.05
N ASP A 553 16.17 -23.64 -13.29
CA ASP A 553 16.26 -22.76 -14.47
C ASP A 553 14.93 -22.00 -14.70
N GLU A 554 13.78 -22.64 -14.43
CA GLU A 554 12.46 -22.05 -14.60
C GLU A 554 12.26 -20.87 -13.67
N VAL A 555 12.73 -20.98 -12.42
CA VAL A 555 12.66 -19.88 -11.44
C VAL A 555 13.58 -18.73 -11.87
N ALA A 556 14.82 -19.03 -12.25
CA ALA A 556 15.78 -18.03 -12.70
C ALA A 556 15.29 -17.26 -13.95
N ALA A 557 14.54 -17.92 -14.83
CA ALA A 557 13.96 -17.30 -16.03
C ALA A 557 12.92 -16.20 -15.71
N GLN A 558 12.32 -16.18 -14.50
CA GLN A 558 11.33 -15.18 -14.09
C GLN A 558 11.95 -13.88 -13.56
N TYR A 559 13.25 -13.81 -13.39
CA TYR A 559 13.87 -12.66 -12.72
C TYR A 559 13.65 -11.32 -13.44
N VAL A 560 13.70 -11.31 -14.78
CA VAL A 560 13.41 -10.08 -15.55
C VAL A 560 11.98 -9.61 -15.30
N ARG A 561 11.01 -10.54 -15.30
CA ARG A 561 9.59 -10.25 -15.02
C ARG A 561 9.41 -9.67 -13.62
N LEU A 562 10.04 -10.25 -12.61
CA LEU A 562 10.00 -9.77 -11.23
C LEU A 562 10.59 -8.36 -11.08
N LEU A 563 11.77 -8.13 -11.66
CA LEU A 563 12.41 -6.80 -11.64
C LEU A 563 11.54 -5.74 -12.33
N GLN A 564 10.87 -6.09 -13.43
CA GLN A 564 9.96 -5.21 -14.14
C GLN A 564 8.72 -4.83 -13.29
N HIS A 565 8.31 -5.69 -12.35
CA HIS A 565 7.25 -5.44 -11.38
C HIS A 565 7.74 -4.81 -10.06
N ASN A 566 8.93 -4.23 -10.06
CA ASN A 566 9.55 -3.56 -8.90
C ASN A 566 9.72 -4.50 -7.68
N VAL A 567 9.99 -5.77 -7.92
CA VAL A 567 10.30 -6.76 -6.88
C VAL A 567 11.82 -6.89 -6.78
N ASN A 568 12.37 -6.72 -5.58
CA ASN A 568 13.78 -7.00 -5.33
C ASN A 568 14.05 -8.50 -5.40
N ILE A 569 15.24 -8.88 -5.81
CA ILE A 569 15.64 -10.29 -5.90
C ILE A 569 16.87 -10.56 -5.04
N VAL A 570 16.76 -11.60 -4.22
CA VAL A 570 17.86 -12.19 -3.46
C VAL A 570 17.97 -13.66 -3.87
N ALA A 571 19.11 -14.07 -4.45
CA ALA A 571 19.22 -15.37 -5.06
C ALA A 571 20.42 -16.18 -4.55
N ALA A 572 20.14 -17.38 -4.01
CA ALA A 572 21.14 -18.43 -3.85
C ALA A 572 21.33 -19.21 -5.16
N ASN A 573 20.41 -19.10 -6.09
CA ASN A 573 20.44 -19.72 -7.40
C ASN A 573 21.48 -19.04 -8.31
N LYS A 574 22.49 -19.78 -8.75
CA LYS A 574 23.61 -19.26 -9.55
C LYS A 574 23.28 -19.11 -11.03
N ILE A 575 22.20 -19.68 -11.51
CA ILE A 575 21.90 -19.83 -12.94
C ILE A 575 21.83 -18.47 -13.62
N ALA A 576 21.06 -17.54 -13.07
CA ALA A 576 20.87 -16.23 -13.66
C ALA A 576 22.18 -15.42 -13.72
N ALA A 577 22.94 -15.36 -12.64
CA ALA A 577 24.19 -14.60 -12.56
C ALA A 577 25.32 -15.21 -13.42
N SER A 578 25.30 -16.55 -13.68
CA SER A 578 26.24 -17.26 -14.53
C SER A 578 25.72 -17.58 -15.94
N SER A 579 24.52 -17.12 -16.31
CA SER A 579 23.96 -17.26 -17.68
C SER A 579 24.80 -16.51 -18.70
N ASN A 580 24.39 -16.46 -19.97
CA ASN A 580 25.11 -15.65 -20.95
C ASN A 580 25.20 -14.17 -20.52
N TYR A 581 26.25 -13.48 -20.93
CA TYR A 581 26.53 -12.12 -20.50
C TYR A 581 25.38 -11.14 -20.80
N ALA A 582 24.71 -11.31 -21.94
CA ALA A 582 23.61 -10.45 -22.34
C ALA A 582 22.42 -10.53 -21.34
N ASN A 583 22.09 -11.73 -20.85
CA ASN A 583 21.05 -11.91 -19.85
C ASN A 583 21.46 -11.32 -18.48
N TYR A 584 22.72 -11.56 -18.08
CA TYR A 584 23.25 -10.95 -16.85
C TYR A 584 23.20 -9.41 -16.92
N GLU A 585 23.63 -8.82 -18.04
CA GLU A 585 23.58 -7.37 -18.26
C GLU A 585 22.15 -6.84 -18.25
N LEU A 586 21.22 -7.56 -18.88
CA LEU A 586 19.78 -7.22 -18.86
C LEU A 586 19.23 -7.19 -17.42
N LEU A 587 19.55 -8.18 -16.60
CA LEU A 587 19.10 -8.23 -15.19
C LEU A 587 19.66 -7.05 -14.39
N LYS A 588 20.96 -6.77 -14.50
CA LYS A 588 21.60 -5.64 -13.80
C LYS A 588 21.07 -4.28 -14.30
N HIS A 589 20.79 -4.17 -15.60
CA HIS A 589 20.21 -2.95 -16.19
C HIS A 589 18.77 -2.74 -15.72
N THR A 590 17.92 -3.77 -15.82
CA THR A 590 16.51 -3.70 -15.39
C THR A 590 16.40 -3.38 -13.90
N ALA A 591 17.21 -4.02 -13.05
CA ALA A 591 17.24 -3.72 -11.63
C ALA A 591 17.58 -2.24 -11.36
N ARG A 592 18.57 -1.68 -12.09
CA ARG A 592 18.97 -0.29 -11.97
C ARG A 592 17.90 0.68 -12.48
N GLU A 593 17.31 0.38 -13.64
CA GLU A 593 16.23 1.18 -14.24
C GLU A 593 15.00 1.24 -13.32
N LYS A 594 14.63 0.12 -12.72
CA LYS A 594 13.48 0.02 -11.82
C LYS A 594 13.78 0.46 -10.38
N GLY A 595 15.04 0.75 -10.05
CA GLY A 595 15.43 1.15 -8.68
C GLY A 595 15.31 0.03 -7.65
N VAL A 596 15.34 -1.24 -8.08
CA VAL A 596 15.30 -2.44 -7.24
C VAL A 596 16.65 -3.12 -7.22
N LYS A 597 16.86 -4.03 -6.26
CA LYS A 597 18.13 -4.75 -6.09
C LYS A 597 18.04 -6.16 -6.66
N PHE A 598 19.12 -6.60 -7.31
CA PHE A 598 19.39 -7.98 -7.66
C PHE A 598 20.68 -8.40 -6.96
N LEU A 599 20.55 -9.14 -5.84
CA LEU A 599 21.63 -9.55 -4.94
C LEU A 599 21.78 -11.07 -4.98
N PHE A 600 23.03 -11.53 -4.96
CA PHE A 600 23.37 -12.95 -5.10
C PHE A 600 24.72 -13.29 -4.45
N GLU A 601 25.01 -12.73 -3.27
CA GLU A 601 26.27 -12.94 -2.53
C GLU A 601 26.64 -14.41 -2.41
N THR A 602 25.64 -15.24 -2.10
CA THR A 602 25.83 -16.67 -1.85
C THR A 602 26.15 -17.51 -3.09
N ASN A 603 26.16 -16.90 -4.26
CA ASN A 603 26.55 -17.59 -5.48
C ASN A 603 28.05 -17.94 -5.51
N VAL A 604 28.86 -17.22 -4.70
CA VAL A 604 30.30 -17.51 -4.55
C VAL A 604 30.66 -17.46 -3.06
N GLY A 605 31.22 -18.59 -2.55
CA GLY A 605 31.73 -18.64 -1.18
C GLY A 605 30.69 -18.74 -0.07
N ALA A 606 29.47 -19.21 -0.37
CA ALA A 606 28.37 -19.32 0.59
C ALA A 606 28.07 -17.99 1.30
N GLY A 607 28.29 -17.87 2.60
CA GLY A 607 28.08 -16.65 3.36
C GLY A 607 29.26 -15.68 3.44
N LEU A 608 30.34 -15.95 2.73
CA LEU A 608 31.51 -15.06 2.69
C LEU A 608 31.19 -13.77 1.94
N PRO A 609 31.60 -12.59 2.43
CA PRO A 609 31.31 -11.30 1.79
C PRO A 609 32.28 -11.05 0.61
N ILE A 610 32.12 -11.76 -0.48
CA ILE A 610 33.01 -11.74 -1.64
C ILE A 610 32.51 -10.76 -2.69
N ILE A 611 31.27 -10.96 -3.15
CA ILE A 611 30.66 -10.15 -4.22
C ILE A 611 30.46 -8.71 -3.75
N SER A 612 29.97 -8.51 -2.54
CA SER A 612 29.83 -7.19 -1.95
C SER A 612 31.17 -6.47 -1.84
N THR A 613 32.23 -7.15 -1.38
CA THR A 613 33.58 -6.56 -1.28
C THR A 613 34.09 -6.12 -2.65
N ILE A 614 33.94 -6.95 -3.69
CA ILE A 614 34.32 -6.57 -5.06
C ILE A 614 33.53 -5.36 -5.54
N ASN A 615 32.24 -5.31 -5.28
CA ASN A 615 31.39 -4.18 -5.66
C ASN A 615 31.77 -2.88 -4.91
N ASP A 616 32.11 -2.96 -3.63
CA ASP A 616 32.55 -1.82 -2.82
C ASP A 616 33.90 -1.27 -3.31
N LEU A 617 34.88 -2.15 -3.60
CA LEU A 617 36.15 -1.77 -4.18
C LEU A 617 35.97 -1.06 -5.53
N ARG A 618 35.19 -1.66 -6.41
CA ARG A 618 34.89 -1.11 -7.73
C ARG A 618 34.10 0.20 -7.65
N GLY A 619 33.09 0.24 -6.79
CA GLY A 619 32.28 1.44 -6.56
C GLY A 619 33.07 2.63 -6.02
N SER A 620 34.14 2.35 -5.26
CA SER A 620 35.08 3.36 -4.75
C SER A 620 36.21 3.68 -5.75
N GLY A 621 36.15 3.18 -6.96
CA GLY A 621 37.11 3.48 -8.04
C GLY A 621 38.37 2.60 -8.07
N ASP A 622 38.39 1.47 -7.34
CA ASP A 622 39.47 0.48 -7.43
C ASP A 622 39.21 -0.47 -8.61
N ARG A 623 40.26 -1.10 -9.12
CA ARG A 623 40.18 -2.07 -10.22
C ARG A 623 40.78 -3.38 -9.80
N VAL A 624 39.99 -4.45 -9.93
CA VAL A 624 40.48 -5.82 -9.73
C VAL A 624 41.34 -6.22 -10.90
N LEU A 625 42.61 -6.56 -10.66
CA LEU A 625 43.59 -6.96 -11.65
C LEU A 625 43.69 -8.47 -11.75
N ARG A 626 43.72 -9.14 -10.58
CA ARG A 626 43.85 -10.59 -10.50
C ARG A 626 42.97 -11.18 -9.38
N ILE A 627 42.41 -12.34 -9.66
CA ILE A 627 41.69 -13.19 -8.72
C ILE A 627 42.36 -14.54 -8.69
N GLU A 628 42.71 -15.05 -7.53
CA GLU A 628 43.15 -16.43 -7.32
C GLU A 628 42.27 -17.05 -6.24
N ALA A 629 41.57 -18.13 -6.54
CA ALA A 629 40.60 -18.68 -5.61
C ALA A 629 40.53 -20.21 -5.64
N VAL A 630 40.32 -20.81 -4.48
CA VAL A 630 39.86 -22.19 -4.31
C VAL A 630 38.39 -22.12 -3.89
N LEU A 631 37.47 -22.47 -4.82
CA LEU A 631 36.02 -22.23 -4.70
C LEU A 631 35.20 -23.53 -4.64
N SER A 632 35.85 -24.70 -4.64
CA SER A 632 35.22 -26.02 -4.53
C SER A 632 35.63 -26.70 -3.25
N GLY A 633 34.67 -26.89 -2.34
CA GLY A 633 34.90 -27.67 -1.11
C GLY A 633 35.25 -29.12 -1.43
N THR A 634 34.56 -29.74 -2.40
CA THR A 634 34.79 -31.10 -2.86
C THR A 634 36.24 -31.30 -3.34
N LEU A 635 36.68 -30.44 -4.29
CA LEU A 635 38.05 -30.57 -4.87
C LEU A 635 39.12 -30.22 -3.83
N ASN A 636 38.87 -29.26 -2.96
CA ASN A 636 39.81 -28.97 -1.88
C ASN A 636 39.93 -30.13 -0.90
N TYR A 637 38.82 -30.78 -0.54
CA TYR A 637 38.82 -31.98 0.29
C TYR A 637 39.59 -33.12 -0.37
N VAL A 638 39.37 -33.42 -1.65
CA VAL A 638 40.06 -34.46 -2.40
C VAL A 638 41.58 -34.27 -2.35
N PHE A 639 42.07 -33.05 -2.67
CA PHE A 639 43.52 -32.78 -2.71
C PHE A 639 44.15 -32.61 -1.31
N ASN A 640 43.37 -32.36 -0.27
CA ASN A 640 43.83 -32.39 1.13
C ASN A 640 43.90 -33.83 1.68
N THR A 641 43.05 -34.74 1.19
CA THR A 641 42.95 -36.14 1.66
C THR A 641 43.94 -37.03 0.95
N LEU A 642 44.35 -36.63 -0.26
CA LEU A 642 45.35 -37.41 -1.06
C LEU A 642 46.67 -37.55 -0.30
N SER A 643 47.11 -38.81 -0.07
CA SER A 643 48.33 -39.16 0.68
C SER A 643 48.89 -40.45 0.18
N ALA A 644 50.04 -40.88 0.75
CA ALA A 644 50.64 -42.17 0.40
C ALA A 644 49.70 -43.38 0.63
N ASP A 645 48.78 -43.26 1.61
CA ASP A 645 47.85 -44.34 1.96
C ASP A 645 46.46 -44.15 1.32
N ILE A 646 46.20 -42.99 0.75
CA ILE A 646 44.90 -42.63 0.18
C ILE A 646 45.12 -42.13 -1.27
N PRO A 647 45.01 -43.02 -2.26
CA PRO A 647 45.15 -42.69 -3.66
C PRO A 647 43.99 -41.83 -4.15
N LEU A 648 44.08 -41.20 -5.35
CA LEU A 648 43.10 -40.30 -5.90
C LEU A 648 41.71 -40.91 -5.96
N SER A 649 41.58 -42.13 -6.47
CA SER A 649 40.29 -42.83 -6.56
C SER A 649 39.59 -42.98 -5.18
N LYS A 650 40.37 -43.35 -4.15
CA LYS A 650 39.86 -43.45 -2.78
C LYS A 650 39.52 -42.09 -2.18
N ALA A 651 40.31 -41.04 -2.46
CA ALA A 651 40.02 -39.69 -1.97
C ALA A 651 38.71 -39.14 -2.56
N VAL A 652 38.42 -39.40 -3.84
CA VAL A 652 37.15 -39.06 -4.48
C VAL A 652 35.98 -39.84 -3.86
N HIS A 653 36.21 -41.14 -3.56
CA HIS A 653 35.15 -41.94 -2.92
C HIS A 653 34.84 -41.49 -1.49
N LEU A 654 35.89 -41.16 -0.72
CA LEU A 654 35.73 -40.59 0.61
C LEU A 654 35.00 -39.22 0.58
N ALA A 655 35.23 -38.42 -0.45
CA ALA A 655 34.51 -37.16 -0.63
C ALA A 655 32.99 -37.40 -0.81
N GLN A 656 32.63 -38.43 -1.58
CA GLN A 656 31.24 -38.83 -1.76
C GLN A 656 30.62 -39.40 -0.49
N GLU A 657 31.31 -40.33 0.20
CA GLU A 657 30.84 -40.93 1.45
C GLU A 657 30.61 -39.90 2.57
N ASN A 658 31.45 -38.89 2.66
CA ASN A 658 31.37 -37.82 3.65
C ASN A 658 30.44 -36.68 3.24
N GLY A 659 29.75 -36.80 2.10
CA GLY A 659 28.79 -35.81 1.63
C GLY A 659 29.40 -34.51 1.11
N TYR A 660 30.66 -34.48 0.76
CA TYR A 660 31.33 -33.35 0.13
C TYR A 660 31.16 -33.31 -1.38
N SER A 661 30.77 -34.43 -2.01
CA SER A 661 30.56 -34.53 -3.46
C SER A 661 29.10 -34.80 -3.79
N GLU A 662 28.68 -34.35 -4.95
CA GLU A 662 27.40 -34.75 -5.57
C GLU A 662 27.32 -36.29 -5.74
N PRO A 663 26.12 -36.85 -5.86
CA PRO A 663 25.93 -38.29 -6.10
C PRO A 663 26.72 -38.79 -7.32
N ASP A 664 26.90 -37.96 -8.34
CA ASP A 664 27.81 -38.19 -9.45
C ASP A 664 29.02 -37.25 -9.30
N PRO A 665 30.19 -37.74 -8.83
CA PRO A 665 31.35 -36.89 -8.57
C PRO A 665 31.92 -36.25 -9.83
N ARG A 666 31.59 -36.76 -11.02
CA ARG A 666 32.02 -36.16 -12.29
C ARG A 666 31.53 -34.72 -12.43
N ILE A 667 30.41 -34.38 -11.82
CA ILE A 667 29.85 -33.01 -11.82
C ILE A 667 30.87 -32.06 -11.16
N ASP A 668 31.33 -32.40 -9.95
CA ASP A 668 32.32 -31.61 -9.21
C ASP A 668 33.68 -31.61 -9.90
N LEU A 669 34.17 -32.81 -10.33
CA LEU A 669 35.47 -33.00 -11.00
C LEU A 669 35.56 -32.30 -12.38
N SER A 670 34.40 -31.99 -12.99
CA SER A 670 34.35 -31.23 -14.25
C SER A 670 34.72 -29.76 -14.08
N GLY A 671 34.75 -29.26 -12.83
CA GLY A 671 35.01 -27.85 -12.52
C GLY A 671 33.94 -26.87 -12.96
N LYS A 672 32.76 -27.35 -13.43
CA LYS A 672 31.69 -26.48 -13.94
C LYS A 672 31.20 -25.45 -12.93
N ASP A 673 31.04 -25.84 -11.65
CA ASP A 673 30.63 -24.92 -10.60
C ASP A 673 31.71 -23.85 -10.33
N VAL A 674 32.98 -24.25 -10.34
CA VAL A 674 34.11 -23.34 -10.17
C VAL A 674 34.21 -22.33 -11.33
N ILE A 675 33.94 -22.77 -12.55
CA ILE A 675 33.92 -21.90 -13.73
C ILE A 675 32.78 -20.87 -13.62
N ARG A 676 31.56 -21.31 -13.23
CA ARG A 676 30.43 -20.41 -13.02
C ARG A 676 30.75 -19.34 -11.96
N LYS A 677 31.38 -19.76 -10.86
CA LYS A 677 31.80 -18.84 -9.79
C LYS A 677 32.84 -17.84 -10.28
N LEU A 678 33.84 -18.29 -11.06
CA LEU A 678 34.85 -17.39 -11.64
C LEU A 678 34.23 -16.38 -12.60
N VAL A 679 33.30 -16.81 -13.45
CA VAL A 679 32.57 -15.92 -14.36
C VAL A 679 31.82 -14.84 -13.59
N ILE A 680 31.11 -15.21 -12.50
CA ILE A 680 30.42 -14.25 -11.64
C ILE A 680 31.42 -13.24 -11.06
N LEU A 681 32.54 -13.70 -10.50
CA LEU A 681 33.55 -12.81 -9.92
C LEU A 681 34.15 -11.84 -10.95
N ALA A 682 34.47 -12.35 -12.15
CA ALA A 682 35.00 -11.53 -13.22
C ALA A 682 33.99 -10.46 -13.71
N ARG A 683 32.70 -10.83 -13.81
CA ARG A 683 31.62 -9.90 -14.18
C ARG A 683 31.43 -8.81 -13.13
N GLU A 684 31.35 -9.18 -11.84
CA GLU A 684 31.24 -8.19 -10.76
C GLU A 684 32.51 -7.32 -10.67
N SER A 685 33.70 -7.84 -11.10
CA SER A 685 34.93 -7.04 -11.26
C SER A 685 34.90 -6.11 -12.50
N GLY A 686 33.85 -6.19 -13.34
CA GLY A 686 33.66 -5.30 -14.49
C GLY A 686 34.06 -5.86 -15.83
N TYR A 687 34.41 -7.12 -15.92
CA TYR A 687 34.83 -7.76 -17.17
C TYR A 687 33.64 -8.40 -17.90
N LYS A 688 33.66 -8.31 -19.23
CA LYS A 688 32.68 -9.03 -20.08
C LYS A 688 33.25 -10.40 -20.38
N VAL A 689 32.62 -11.45 -19.89
CA VAL A 689 33.07 -12.82 -20.01
C VAL A 689 31.91 -13.80 -19.97
N ASP A 690 32.01 -14.85 -20.77
CA ASP A 690 31.09 -15.98 -20.74
C ASP A 690 31.78 -17.26 -20.28
N VAL A 691 31.02 -18.29 -19.97
CA VAL A 691 31.52 -19.59 -19.46
C VAL A 691 32.50 -20.24 -20.44
N ASP A 692 32.28 -20.03 -21.75
CA ASP A 692 33.11 -20.62 -22.81
C ASP A 692 34.45 -19.89 -23.01
N ASP A 693 34.62 -18.68 -22.47
CA ASP A 693 35.87 -17.91 -22.52
C ASP A 693 36.87 -18.37 -21.44
N ILE A 694 36.46 -19.27 -20.54
CA ILE A 694 37.33 -19.77 -19.47
C ILE A 694 38.10 -21.00 -19.93
N GLU A 695 39.43 -20.91 -19.88
CA GLU A 695 40.32 -22.04 -20.16
C GLU A 695 40.19 -23.11 -19.07
N ARG A 696 40.03 -24.37 -19.51
CA ARG A 696 39.82 -25.53 -18.62
C ARG A 696 41.01 -26.45 -18.66
N HIS A 697 41.70 -26.55 -17.54
CA HIS A 697 42.82 -27.49 -17.37
C HIS A 697 42.40 -28.59 -16.39
N LEU A 698 41.59 -29.53 -16.92
CA LEU A 698 41.12 -30.66 -16.14
C LEU A 698 42.24 -31.65 -15.86
N PHE A 699 42.29 -32.18 -14.66
CA PHE A 699 43.26 -33.17 -14.23
C PHE A 699 42.80 -34.61 -14.51
N ILE A 700 41.52 -34.78 -14.86
CA ILE A 700 40.94 -36.07 -15.27
C ILE A 700 40.75 -36.08 -16.79
N PRO A 701 41.10 -37.17 -17.48
CA PRO A 701 40.91 -37.32 -18.93
C PRO A 701 39.43 -37.14 -19.32
N LYS A 702 39.18 -36.41 -20.42
CA LYS A 702 37.81 -36.14 -20.91
C LYS A 702 37.01 -37.43 -21.15
N ALA A 703 37.65 -38.54 -21.47
CA ALA A 703 36.98 -39.83 -21.69
C ALA A 703 36.19 -40.32 -20.45
N LEU A 704 36.70 -40.05 -19.23
CA LEU A 704 36.09 -40.48 -17.99
C LEU A 704 34.80 -39.73 -17.64
N PHE A 705 34.54 -38.60 -18.26
CA PHE A 705 33.29 -37.89 -18.09
C PHE A 705 32.15 -38.46 -18.94
N ASN A 706 32.44 -39.37 -19.85
CA ASN A 706 31.45 -39.97 -20.73
C ASN A 706 31.10 -41.39 -20.25
N GLY A 707 29.86 -41.84 -20.56
CA GLY A 707 29.40 -43.19 -20.22
C GLY A 707 28.75 -43.28 -18.83
N SER A 708 28.60 -44.52 -18.32
CA SER A 708 27.96 -44.77 -17.03
C SER A 708 28.83 -44.37 -15.84
N LEU A 709 28.21 -44.17 -14.68
CA LEU A 709 28.97 -43.90 -13.45
C LEU A 709 29.80 -45.08 -13.01
N ASP A 710 29.34 -46.32 -13.27
CA ASP A 710 30.12 -47.54 -13.03
C ASP A 710 31.38 -47.59 -13.86
N ASN A 711 31.31 -47.17 -15.13
CA ASN A 711 32.50 -47.09 -16.00
C ASN A 711 33.50 -46.06 -15.47
N PHE A 712 33.04 -44.95 -14.93
CA PHE A 712 33.91 -43.96 -14.29
C PHE A 712 34.64 -44.55 -13.10
N TRP A 713 33.95 -45.23 -12.18
CA TRP A 713 34.57 -45.84 -11.00
C TRP A 713 35.52 -46.98 -11.34
N GLN A 714 35.27 -47.70 -12.43
CA GLN A 714 36.14 -48.78 -12.88
C GLN A 714 37.49 -48.28 -13.41
N HIS A 715 37.54 -47.13 -14.08
CA HIS A 715 38.72 -46.60 -14.73
C HIS A 715 39.43 -45.47 -13.93
N LEU A 716 38.82 -44.89 -12.94
CA LEU A 716 39.42 -43.84 -12.10
C LEU A 716 40.73 -44.32 -11.44
N PRO A 717 40.83 -45.56 -10.91
CA PRO A 717 42.07 -46.10 -10.30
C PRO A 717 43.28 -46.16 -11.25
N GLU A 718 43.08 -46.12 -12.57
CA GLU A 718 44.21 -46.10 -13.54
C GLU A 718 45.06 -44.83 -13.39
N LEU A 719 44.49 -43.77 -12.80
CA LEU A 719 45.18 -42.51 -12.55
C LEU A 719 46.00 -42.52 -11.25
N ASP A 720 45.75 -43.44 -10.33
CA ASP A 720 46.32 -43.43 -8.98
C ASP A 720 47.84 -43.45 -8.98
N ALA A 721 48.48 -44.32 -9.82
CA ALA A 721 49.91 -44.40 -9.90
C ALA A 721 50.58 -43.10 -10.39
N HIS A 722 49.96 -42.42 -11.36
CA HIS A 722 50.45 -41.14 -11.84
C HIS A 722 50.35 -40.06 -10.77
N PHE A 723 49.21 -39.98 -10.09
CA PHE A 723 49.01 -38.97 -9.06
C PHE A 723 49.90 -39.20 -7.84
N GLU A 724 50.19 -40.45 -7.47
CA GLU A 724 51.10 -40.73 -6.36
C GLU A 724 52.57 -40.36 -6.74
N GLN A 725 53.00 -40.64 -7.95
CA GLN A 725 54.34 -40.24 -8.42
C GLN A 725 54.50 -38.71 -8.37
N GLU A 726 53.55 -37.99 -8.87
CA GLU A 726 53.53 -36.52 -8.87
C GLU A 726 53.42 -35.96 -7.44
N ARG A 727 52.61 -36.57 -6.58
CA ARG A 727 52.49 -36.18 -5.18
C ARG A 727 53.85 -36.26 -4.47
N GLN A 728 54.57 -37.32 -4.65
CA GLN A 728 55.93 -37.51 -4.11
C GLN A 728 56.93 -36.47 -4.65
N ARG A 729 56.83 -36.09 -5.92
CA ARG A 729 57.63 -35.03 -6.53
C ARG A 729 57.34 -33.70 -5.82
N LEU A 730 56.05 -33.33 -5.68
CA LEU A 730 55.59 -32.08 -5.06
C LEU A 730 55.99 -31.99 -3.59
N GLU A 731 55.93 -33.11 -2.85
CA GLU A 731 56.32 -33.15 -1.45
C GLU A 731 57.82 -32.83 -1.29
N ARG A 732 58.68 -33.37 -2.18
CA ARG A 732 60.13 -33.05 -2.22
C ARG A 732 60.40 -31.58 -2.58
N GLU A 733 59.52 -30.98 -3.38
CA GLU A 733 59.62 -29.56 -3.79
C GLU A 733 58.94 -28.61 -2.82
N HIS A 734 58.36 -29.08 -1.71
CA HIS A 734 57.55 -28.32 -0.78
C HIS A 734 56.35 -27.63 -1.46
N LYS A 735 55.68 -28.34 -2.35
CA LYS A 735 54.48 -27.89 -3.09
C LYS A 735 53.30 -28.77 -2.78
N ARG A 736 52.09 -28.22 -3.00
CA ARG A 736 50.82 -28.94 -2.90
C ARG A 736 49.94 -28.62 -4.11
N TRP A 737 49.08 -29.54 -4.47
CA TRP A 737 48.05 -29.27 -5.46
C TRP A 737 46.91 -28.51 -4.87
N ARG A 738 46.42 -27.54 -5.65
CA ARG A 738 45.13 -26.89 -5.43
C ARG A 738 44.40 -26.75 -6.77
N PHE A 739 43.09 -26.98 -6.75
CA PHE A 739 42.24 -26.67 -7.91
C PHE A 739 41.85 -25.19 -7.85
N VAL A 740 42.49 -24.39 -8.69
CA VAL A 740 42.43 -22.91 -8.62
C VAL A 740 41.63 -22.36 -9.77
N ALA A 741 40.72 -21.41 -9.42
CA ALA A 741 40.13 -20.48 -10.35
C ALA A 741 41.01 -19.24 -10.40
N GLU A 742 41.47 -18.85 -11.57
CA GLU A 742 42.33 -17.70 -11.75
C GLU A 742 41.77 -16.76 -12.83
N TRP A 743 41.72 -15.50 -12.50
CA TRP A 743 41.48 -14.43 -13.43
C TRP A 743 42.66 -13.47 -13.41
N ASP A 744 43.26 -13.24 -14.54
CA ASP A 744 44.44 -12.37 -14.66
C ASP A 744 44.35 -11.51 -15.93
N ASN A 745 44.25 -10.19 -15.74
CA ASN A 745 44.23 -9.19 -16.81
C ASN A 745 43.30 -9.57 -18.00
N GLY A 746 42.07 -10.00 -17.71
CA GLY A 746 41.04 -10.30 -18.71
C GLY A 746 41.04 -11.74 -19.21
N LYS A 747 41.87 -12.63 -18.66
CA LYS A 747 41.90 -14.05 -19.00
C LYS A 747 41.54 -14.91 -17.80
N GLY A 748 40.61 -15.82 -17.99
CA GLY A 748 40.15 -16.74 -16.96
C GLY A 748 40.66 -18.16 -17.24
N ARG A 749 41.14 -18.84 -16.20
CA ARG A 749 41.49 -20.27 -16.26
C ARG A 749 41.10 -21.00 -14.98
N VAL A 750 40.77 -22.25 -15.13
CA VAL A 750 40.43 -23.13 -14.01
C VAL A 750 41.16 -24.44 -14.17
N GLY A 751 41.84 -24.87 -13.11
CA GLY A 751 42.57 -26.14 -13.18
C GLY A 751 43.46 -26.42 -11.98
N LEU A 752 44.09 -27.57 -12.01
CA LEU A 752 45.01 -28.02 -10.97
C LEU A 752 46.34 -27.23 -11.08
N ARG A 753 46.74 -26.64 -9.95
CA ARG A 753 48.00 -25.88 -9.86
C ARG A 753 48.88 -26.38 -8.73
N GLU A 754 50.17 -26.28 -8.93
CA GLU A 754 51.20 -26.53 -7.93
C GLU A 754 51.46 -25.26 -7.13
N ILE A 755 51.17 -25.30 -5.85
CA ILE A 755 51.30 -24.17 -4.95
C ILE A 755 52.48 -24.40 -4.03
N SER A 756 53.43 -23.45 -4.03
CA SER A 756 54.65 -23.51 -3.20
C SER A 756 54.36 -23.11 -1.74
N GLN A 757 55.18 -23.59 -0.82
CA GLN A 757 55.13 -23.19 0.58
C GLN A 757 55.31 -21.65 0.71
N GLY A 758 54.52 -21.06 1.59
CA GLY A 758 54.44 -19.59 1.77
C GLY A 758 53.38 -18.87 0.97
N HIS A 759 52.78 -19.51 -0.05
CA HIS A 759 51.64 -18.97 -0.76
C HIS A 759 50.35 -19.15 0.07
N PRO A 760 49.43 -18.17 0.18
CA PRO A 760 48.21 -18.28 1.02
C PRO A 760 47.34 -19.50 0.72
N LEU A 761 47.34 -20.01 -0.51
CA LEU A 761 46.61 -21.23 -0.91
C LEU A 761 47.23 -22.52 -0.40
N TYR A 762 48.49 -22.51 0.05
CA TYR A 762 49.23 -23.73 0.42
C TYR A 762 48.65 -24.46 1.62
N ASP A 763 48.34 -23.71 2.68
CA ASP A 763 47.83 -24.24 3.97
C ASP A 763 46.33 -24.27 4.09
N LEU A 764 45.57 -24.16 2.99
CA LEU A 764 44.13 -24.26 3.01
C LEU A 764 43.67 -25.66 3.40
N GLU A 765 43.05 -25.80 4.56
CA GLU A 765 42.61 -27.06 5.14
C GLU A 765 41.12 -27.38 4.86
N GLY A 766 40.78 -28.67 4.91
CA GLY A 766 39.43 -29.19 4.84
C GLY A 766 38.70 -28.84 3.53
N SER A 767 37.46 -28.38 3.63
CA SER A 767 36.59 -27.98 2.49
C SER A 767 36.45 -26.46 2.38
N ASN A 768 37.34 -25.69 3.05
CA ASN A 768 37.27 -24.25 3.07
C ASN A 768 37.49 -23.62 1.69
N ASN A 769 36.87 -22.47 1.46
CA ASN A 769 37.15 -21.60 0.31
C ASN A 769 38.12 -20.51 0.71
N ILE A 770 38.92 -20.07 -0.26
CA ILE A 770 39.82 -18.93 -0.13
C ILE A 770 39.81 -18.14 -1.41
N LEU A 771 39.84 -16.82 -1.28
CA LEU A 771 39.93 -15.88 -2.39
C LEU A 771 41.02 -14.86 -2.12
N LEU A 772 41.93 -14.66 -3.07
CA LEU A 772 42.90 -13.57 -3.10
C LEU A 772 42.48 -12.59 -4.18
N LEU A 773 42.34 -11.32 -3.81
CA LEU A 773 42.06 -10.21 -4.72
C LEU A 773 43.30 -9.31 -4.80
N THR A 774 43.92 -9.23 -5.98
CA THR A 774 44.92 -8.20 -6.29
C THR A 774 44.24 -7.09 -7.06
N THR A 775 44.29 -5.88 -6.48
CA THR A 775 43.69 -4.70 -7.11
C THR A 775 44.74 -3.61 -7.33
N GLU A 776 44.38 -2.47 -7.92
CA GLU A 776 45.31 -1.35 -8.04
C GLU A 776 45.75 -0.82 -6.67
N ARG A 777 44.86 -0.86 -5.64
CA ARG A 777 45.18 -0.42 -4.27
C ARG A 777 45.85 -1.50 -3.42
N TYR A 778 45.43 -2.75 -3.59
CA TYR A 778 45.98 -3.92 -2.87
C TYR A 778 46.87 -4.75 -3.79
N HIS A 779 47.88 -4.11 -4.35
CA HIS A 779 48.80 -4.74 -5.32
C HIS A 779 49.90 -5.57 -4.62
N ASP A 780 50.61 -4.95 -3.68
CA ASP A 780 51.73 -5.59 -2.98
C ASP A 780 51.27 -6.54 -1.87
N TYR A 781 50.13 -6.25 -1.29
CA TYR A 781 49.48 -7.07 -0.27
C TYR A 781 48.04 -7.37 -0.72
N PRO A 782 47.80 -8.45 -1.45
CA PRO A 782 46.48 -8.83 -1.92
C PRO A 782 45.52 -9.05 -0.77
N MET A 783 44.27 -8.66 -0.97
CA MET A 783 43.21 -8.90 0.03
C MET A 783 42.85 -10.37 0.06
N LEU A 784 42.74 -10.96 1.25
CA LEU A 784 42.44 -12.35 1.44
C LEU A 784 41.10 -12.52 2.18
N ILE A 785 40.19 -13.35 1.60
CA ILE A 785 38.93 -13.75 2.21
C ILE A 785 38.91 -15.27 2.31
N GLN A 786 38.74 -15.82 3.51
CA GLN A 786 38.79 -17.26 3.77
C GLN A 786 37.70 -17.69 4.75
N GLY A 787 37.10 -18.86 4.53
CA GLY A 787 36.12 -19.46 5.44
C GLY A 787 35.35 -20.61 4.82
N TYR A 788 34.24 -20.98 5.46
CA TYR A 788 33.38 -22.04 4.94
C TYR A 788 32.75 -21.63 3.60
N GLY A 789 33.02 -22.40 2.55
CA GLY A 789 32.50 -22.16 1.20
C GLY A 789 31.22 -22.92 0.86
N ALA A 790 30.66 -23.68 1.81
CA ALA A 790 29.46 -24.46 1.66
C ALA A 790 28.80 -24.68 3.06
N GLY A 791 27.57 -25.12 3.04
CA GLY A 791 26.78 -25.41 4.24
C GLY A 791 25.43 -24.67 4.26
N ALA A 792 24.39 -25.38 4.66
CA ALA A 792 23.03 -24.84 4.61
C ALA A 792 22.86 -23.57 5.48
N GLU A 793 23.36 -23.63 6.71
CA GLU A 793 23.25 -22.53 7.66
C GLU A 793 24.06 -21.30 7.22
N VAL A 794 25.26 -21.50 6.73
CA VAL A 794 26.12 -20.41 6.26
C VAL A 794 25.58 -19.79 4.98
N THR A 795 25.06 -20.60 4.04
CA THR A 795 24.40 -20.08 2.83
C THR A 795 23.12 -19.32 3.17
N ALA A 796 22.29 -19.88 4.07
CA ALA A 796 21.08 -19.18 4.53
C ALA A 796 21.42 -17.85 5.20
N ALA A 797 22.48 -17.79 6.02
CA ALA A 797 22.94 -16.55 6.63
C ALA A 797 23.41 -15.51 5.58
N GLY A 798 24.05 -15.94 4.51
CA GLY A 798 24.40 -15.06 3.38
C GLY A 798 23.17 -14.54 2.62
N VAL A 799 22.16 -15.39 2.37
CA VAL A 799 20.87 -14.95 1.82
C VAL A 799 20.20 -13.95 2.75
N PHE A 800 20.22 -14.21 4.05
CA PHE A 800 19.66 -13.29 5.05
C PHE A 800 20.39 -11.95 5.07
N ALA A 801 21.73 -11.96 4.94
CA ALA A 801 22.51 -10.73 4.82
C ALA A 801 22.11 -9.91 3.56
N ASP A 802 21.85 -10.57 2.43
CA ASP A 802 21.36 -9.89 1.22
C ASP A 802 19.95 -9.33 1.42
N ILE A 803 19.06 -10.02 2.14
CA ILE A 803 17.74 -9.49 2.53
C ILE A 803 17.92 -8.22 3.36
N MET A 804 18.84 -8.22 4.33
CA MET A 804 19.14 -7.02 5.14
C MET A 804 19.70 -5.87 4.30
N ARG A 805 20.51 -6.15 3.27
CA ARG A 805 20.99 -5.14 2.32
C ARG A 805 19.86 -4.55 1.47
N VAL A 806 18.80 -5.30 1.19
CA VAL A 806 17.61 -4.74 0.53
C VAL A 806 16.97 -3.67 1.40
N ALA A 807 16.81 -3.91 2.67
CA ALA A 807 16.26 -2.97 3.65
C ALA A 807 17.16 -1.74 3.93
N ASN A 808 18.40 -1.67 3.41
CA ASN A 808 19.39 -0.63 3.70
C ASN A 808 19.70 -0.46 5.22
N VAL A 809 19.65 -1.56 5.97
CA VAL A 809 19.86 -1.60 7.42
C VAL A 809 21.22 -2.17 7.78
#